data_412cbcbced0c96ca96955818b79ad2f8
#
_entry.id   412cbcbced0c96ca96955818b79ad2f8
#
_cell.length_a   1.000
_cell.length_b   1.000
_cell.length_c   1.000
_cell.angle_alpha   90.00
_cell.angle_beta   90.00
_cell.angle_gamma   90.00
#
_symmetry.space_group_name_H-M   'P 1'
#
loop_
_entity.id
_entity.type
_entity.pdbx_description
1 polymer ?
#
loop_
_entity_poly.entity_id
_entity_poly.type
_entity_poly.pdbx_seq_one_letter_code
_entity_poly.pdbx_strand_id
1 'polypeptide(L)'
;ILVDRAEEFILARLDVPGSIHETLERIRDREVSYAEMAHSDARVPGTAHPLEIQRFEFDVKPDAVVAAATDAAVPPRIRCDALAALRTHYPPIPAQEREKLLRLIWLNNERYVRVSPPRRVAQLLWLFHEARAHGGIFLDVSPAGPEAPQETRVLFAVGNPPHRDYLAQVIEVFNRLNLGVRRCYALTISTGVHPYFLGSFYVVRREGGLVEKTSDLFSRLRRELHNTQILNTESATYRDFVLQRLLTGEEASLINAFIGFCHTSLAHNQPHRYTFEDVVRAFHSHPDIALKLVRLFEVRFDPDLPNREASYEAERAEADREVAAYNTGHKQLDAFRRSIFRATLSFIHRTLKTNFFVPEKHALAFRLDPAYLADLGPDFTADLPPERPFRVTYFHGRHGVGYHIGFSDIARGGWRTIVTQTRDDYVTVANTVFRENYVLAHTQHLKNKDIYEGGSKMVVVLRAPDVRGKERLNQLLYKIQYGFVNAFLDIFVSRDGKVAHPRVVDYYGEDEAIELGPDENMHDRMIETIAELSVKRGYVLGIGIMSSKVVGINHKQYGVTSTGVVKFAEIAMREQGIDIRRDPFSVKFTGGPNGDVAGNALRLLLERCPRVAIRLIVDGTGALVDTNGLDRGALSRIALKEDVEGFDPARLSPGGFLLYRNIRRTEGLRELYKRVEQTAAGPVETWVTLDEFYREFADLLFTVPADLFIPAGGR
;
A
#
# COMPACT_ATOMS: atom_id res chain seq x y z
N ILE A 1 -28.54 8.97 -22.54
CA ILE A 1 -28.42 7.85 -21.59
C ILE A 1 -29.52 6.86 -21.93
N LEU A 2 -29.19 5.59 -22.08
CA LEU A 2 -30.13 4.50 -22.36
C LEU A 2 -30.56 3.78 -21.08
N VAL A 3 -29.60 3.56 -20.14
CA VAL A 3 -29.87 2.94 -18.84
C VAL A 3 -29.04 3.68 -17.78
N ASP A 4 -29.66 3.99 -16.63
CA ASP A 4 -28.97 4.50 -15.45
C ASP A 4 -29.64 3.87 -14.22
N ARG A 5 -29.02 2.78 -13.73
CA ARG A 5 -29.45 2.00 -12.57
C ARG A 5 -28.29 1.82 -11.62
N ALA A 6 -28.57 1.40 -10.40
CA ALA A 6 -27.52 1.12 -9.41
C ALA A 6 -26.48 0.10 -9.92
N GLU A 7 -26.92 -0.88 -10.69
CA GLU A 7 -26.12 -2.01 -11.15
C GLU A 7 -25.56 -1.86 -12.57
N GLU A 8 -26.12 -0.96 -13.40
CA GLU A 8 -25.78 -0.83 -14.82
C GLU A 8 -25.96 0.60 -15.34
N PHE A 9 -25.00 1.07 -16.12
CA PHE A 9 -25.08 2.33 -16.85
C PHE A 9 -24.76 2.10 -18.33
N ILE A 10 -25.67 2.54 -19.21
CA ILE A 10 -25.51 2.46 -20.67
C ILE A 10 -25.72 3.84 -21.29
N LEU A 11 -24.77 4.27 -22.08
CA LEU A 11 -24.78 5.53 -22.80
C LEU A 11 -24.51 5.29 -24.29
N ALA A 12 -25.29 5.95 -25.16
CA ALA A 12 -24.96 6.11 -26.57
C ALA A 12 -24.71 7.59 -26.87
N ARG A 13 -23.61 7.89 -27.54
CA ARG A 13 -23.22 9.27 -27.90
C ARG A 13 -22.37 9.29 -29.17
N LEU A 14 -22.06 10.47 -29.68
CA LEU A 14 -21.06 10.62 -30.74
C LEU A 14 -19.66 10.39 -30.17
N ASP A 15 -18.83 9.67 -30.91
CA ASP A 15 -17.40 9.50 -30.61
C ASP A 15 -16.66 10.81 -30.89
N VAL A 16 -16.50 11.62 -29.86
CA VAL A 16 -15.73 12.85 -29.89
C VAL A 16 -14.54 12.77 -28.93
N PRO A 17 -13.44 13.48 -29.17
CA PRO A 17 -12.31 13.49 -28.26
C PRO A 17 -12.73 13.80 -26.83
N GLY A 18 -12.36 12.94 -25.86
CA GLY A 18 -12.71 13.08 -24.45
C GLY A 18 -14.03 12.44 -24.02
N SER A 19 -14.84 11.88 -24.96
CA SER A 19 -16.13 11.25 -24.65
C SER A 19 -16.06 10.19 -23.57
N ILE A 20 -15.08 9.31 -23.62
CA ILE A 20 -14.88 8.23 -22.63
C ILE A 20 -14.51 8.83 -21.27
N HIS A 21 -13.60 9.79 -21.25
CA HIS A 21 -13.17 10.45 -20.01
C HIS A 21 -14.34 11.12 -19.29
N GLU A 22 -15.15 11.88 -20.01
CA GLU A 22 -16.35 12.55 -19.48
C GLU A 22 -17.36 11.55 -18.87
N THR A 23 -17.53 10.39 -19.50
CA THR A 23 -18.39 9.33 -18.97
C THR A 23 -17.81 8.71 -17.72
N LEU A 24 -16.51 8.41 -17.70
CA LEU A 24 -15.84 7.82 -16.54
C LEU A 24 -15.87 8.77 -15.34
N GLU A 25 -15.68 10.08 -15.54
CA GLU A 25 -15.87 11.09 -14.49
C GLU A 25 -17.29 11.08 -13.93
N ARG A 26 -18.31 10.92 -14.76
CA ARG A 26 -19.70 10.86 -14.33
C ARG A 26 -20.03 9.66 -13.44
N ILE A 27 -19.38 8.52 -13.67
CA ILE A 27 -19.59 7.28 -12.89
C ILE A 27 -18.48 7.04 -11.84
N ARG A 28 -17.65 8.04 -11.56
CA ARG A 28 -16.47 7.96 -10.72
C ARG A 28 -16.73 7.38 -9.32
N ASP A 29 -17.90 7.65 -8.75
CA ASP A 29 -18.27 7.16 -7.41
C ASP A 29 -18.70 5.69 -7.40
N ARG A 30 -18.79 5.04 -8.57
CA ARG A 30 -19.21 3.65 -8.74
C ARG A 30 -18.00 2.76 -9.04
N GLU A 31 -17.94 1.58 -8.44
CA GLU A 31 -16.88 0.60 -8.68
C GLU A 31 -17.23 -0.27 -9.90
N VAL A 32 -16.50 -0.10 -10.99
CA VAL A 32 -16.74 -0.78 -12.26
C VAL A 32 -16.28 -2.23 -12.20
N SER A 33 -17.23 -3.18 -12.29
CA SER A 33 -16.95 -4.61 -12.42
C SER A 33 -16.76 -5.06 -13.88
N TYR A 34 -17.48 -4.44 -14.80
CA TYR A 34 -17.37 -4.68 -16.23
C TYR A 34 -17.55 -3.38 -17.02
N ALA A 35 -16.72 -3.18 -18.01
CA ALA A 35 -16.85 -2.11 -18.99
C ALA A 35 -16.78 -2.67 -20.41
N GLU A 36 -17.71 -2.25 -21.26
CA GLU A 36 -17.73 -2.52 -22.68
C GLU A 36 -17.94 -1.22 -23.45
N MET A 37 -17.07 -0.97 -24.42
CA MET A 37 -17.17 0.16 -25.33
C MET A 37 -17.02 -0.33 -26.75
N ALA A 38 -17.87 0.18 -27.64
CA ALA A 38 -17.83 -0.16 -29.06
C ALA A 38 -18.28 1.06 -29.89
N HIS A 39 -17.64 1.21 -31.06
CA HIS A 39 -17.99 2.26 -32.03
C HIS A 39 -18.63 1.65 -33.27
N SER A 40 -19.52 2.41 -33.92
CA SER A 40 -20.04 2.06 -35.24
C SER A 40 -18.95 2.21 -36.31
N ASP A 41 -18.98 1.36 -37.33
CA ASP A 41 -18.06 1.49 -38.47
C ASP A 41 -18.38 2.72 -39.35
N ALA A 42 -19.67 3.09 -39.43
CA ALA A 42 -20.14 4.23 -40.17
C ALA A 42 -20.31 5.48 -39.28
N ARG A 43 -20.16 6.65 -39.88
CA ARG A 43 -20.48 7.93 -39.25
C ARG A 43 -21.98 8.05 -39.07
N VAL A 44 -22.41 8.72 -38.03
CA VAL A 44 -23.82 9.07 -37.83
C VAL A 44 -24.23 10.06 -38.91
N PRO A 45 -25.34 9.82 -39.66
CA PRO A 45 -25.81 10.75 -40.70
C PRO A 45 -25.90 12.19 -40.19
N GLY A 46 -25.35 13.12 -40.97
CA GLY A 46 -25.31 14.56 -40.61
C GLY A 46 -24.18 14.95 -39.63
N THR A 47 -23.31 14.04 -39.27
CA THR A 47 -22.16 14.31 -38.37
C THR A 47 -20.83 13.85 -38.97
N ALA A 48 -19.72 14.33 -38.38
CA ALA A 48 -18.38 13.85 -38.74
C ALA A 48 -17.92 12.61 -37.92
N HIS A 49 -18.76 12.14 -36.98
CA HIS A 49 -18.38 11.20 -35.93
C HIS A 49 -19.18 9.87 -36.02
N PRO A 50 -18.58 8.73 -35.68
CA PRO A 50 -19.29 7.49 -35.46
C PRO A 50 -20.15 7.52 -34.19
N LEU A 51 -21.05 6.54 -34.05
CA LEU A 51 -21.77 6.29 -32.80
C LEU A 51 -20.88 5.49 -31.85
N GLU A 52 -20.79 5.93 -30.61
CA GLU A 52 -20.15 5.20 -29.52
C GLU A 52 -21.21 4.69 -28.54
N ILE A 53 -21.13 3.43 -28.16
CA ILE A 53 -21.95 2.80 -27.11
C ILE A 53 -20.99 2.38 -25.99
N GLN A 54 -21.33 2.84 -24.77
CA GLN A 54 -20.59 2.55 -23.56
C GLN A 54 -21.52 1.86 -22.57
N ARG A 55 -21.08 0.74 -21.99
CA ARG A 55 -21.81 -0.03 -20.99
C ARG A 55 -20.90 -0.32 -19.81
N PHE A 56 -21.41 -0.07 -18.61
CA PHE A 56 -20.74 -0.32 -17.35
C PHE A 56 -21.64 -1.10 -16.40
N GLU A 57 -21.07 -2.10 -15.72
CA GLU A 57 -21.69 -2.83 -14.61
C GLU A 57 -20.92 -2.53 -13.32
N PHE A 58 -21.63 -2.50 -12.16
CA PHE A 58 -21.09 -2.03 -10.89
C PHE A 58 -21.21 -3.08 -9.76
N ASP A 59 -21.18 -4.35 -10.09
CA ASP A 59 -21.29 -5.47 -9.15
C ASP A 59 -19.92 -6.15 -8.93
N VAL A 60 -18.97 -5.43 -8.33
CA VAL A 60 -17.70 -6.02 -7.92
C VAL A 60 -17.95 -6.94 -6.71
N LYS A 61 -17.64 -8.22 -6.85
CA LYS A 61 -17.83 -9.20 -5.77
C LYS A 61 -16.80 -9.00 -4.65
N PRO A 62 -17.23 -8.92 -3.38
CA PRO A 62 -16.31 -8.89 -2.25
C PRO A 62 -15.39 -10.10 -2.19
N ASP A 63 -14.13 -9.90 -1.78
CA ASP A 63 -13.13 -10.98 -1.67
C ASP A 63 -13.61 -12.09 -0.72
N ALA A 64 -14.26 -11.74 0.38
CA ALA A 64 -14.82 -12.71 1.33
C ALA A 64 -15.89 -13.61 0.70
N VAL A 65 -16.74 -13.04 -0.17
CA VAL A 65 -17.79 -13.80 -0.89
C VAL A 65 -17.17 -14.78 -1.87
N VAL A 66 -16.18 -14.34 -2.64
CA VAL A 66 -15.47 -15.18 -3.62
C VAL A 66 -14.66 -16.28 -2.92
N ALA A 67 -14.01 -15.96 -1.81
CA ALA A 67 -13.26 -16.93 -1.00
C ALA A 67 -14.16 -18.04 -0.40
N ALA A 68 -15.38 -17.70 -0.01
CA ALA A 68 -16.33 -18.64 0.56
C ALA A 68 -17.03 -19.54 -0.50
N ALA A 69 -17.05 -19.12 -1.76
CA ALA A 69 -17.76 -19.83 -2.84
C ALA A 69 -16.95 -21.01 -3.38
N THR A 70 -16.87 -22.11 -2.64
CA THR A 70 -16.08 -23.31 -3.00
C THR A 70 -16.74 -24.18 -4.08
N ASP A 71 -18.07 -24.17 -4.19
CA ASP A 71 -18.86 -25.15 -4.95
C ASP A 71 -19.46 -24.65 -6.26
N ALA A 72 -19.10 -23.43 -6.71
CA ALA A 72 -19.61 -22.88 -7.95
C ALA A 72 -19.10 -23.67 -9.16
N ALA A 73 -20.02 -24.33 -9.86
CA ALA A 73 -19.74 -25.10 -11.06
C ALA A 73 -20.06 -24.31 -12.34
N VAL A 74 -19.06 -24.20 -13.24
CA VAL A 74 -19.28 -23.66 -14.59
C VAL A 74 -20.08 -24.68 -15.41
N PRO A 75 -21.15 -24.29 -16.12
CA PRO A 75 -21.94 -25.21 -16.93
C PRO A 75 -21.05 -26.00 -17.92
N PRO A 76 -21.24 -27.34 -18.05
CA PRO A 76 -20.32 -28.21 -18.79
C PRO A 76 -20.05 -27.77 -20.25
N ARG A 77 -21.08 -27.30 -20.97
CA ARG A 77 -20.96 -26.79 -22.34
C ARG A 77 -20.05 -25.56 -22.40
N ILE A 78 -20.31 -24.54 -21.56
CA ILE A 78 -19.51 -23.31 -21.52
C ILE A 78 -18.06 -23.64 -21.19
N ARG A 79 -17.86 -24.50 -20.19
CA ARG A 79 -16.52 -24.96 -19.77
C ARG A 79 -15.79 -25.64 -20.92
N CYS A 80 -16.44 -26.63 -21.63
CA CYS A 80 -15.84 -27.31 -22.74
C CYS A 80 -15.46 -26.36 -23.88
N ASP A 81 -16.36 -25.46 -24.27
CA ASP A 81 -16.16 -24.51 -25.35
C ASP A 81 -15.02 -23.53 -25.07
N ALA A 82 -14.99 -22.92 -23.84
CA ALA A 82 -13.93 -22.03 -23.42
C ALA A 82 -12.55 -22.72 -23.36
N LEU A 83 -12.47 -23.93 -22.79
CA LEU A 83 -11.21 -24.68 -22.71
C LEU A 83 -10.76 -25.22 -24.04
N ALA A 84 -11.66 -25.53 -24.96
CA ALA A 84 -11.30 -25.91 -26.35
C ALA A 84 -10.70 -24.68 -27.07
N ALA A 85 -11.33 -23.52 -26.99
CA ALA A 85 -10.81 -22.30 -27.58
C ALA A 85 -9.44 -21.92 -26.98
N LEU A 86 -9.26 -22.11 -25.65
CA LEU A 86 -7.96 -21.87 -25.00
C LEU A 86 -6.85 -22.71 -25.57
N ARG A 87 -7.08 -24.05 -25.74
CA ARG A 87 -6.09 -24.95 -26.29
C ARG A 87 -5.73 -24.67 -27.76
N THR A 88 -6.69 -24.13 -28.53
CA THR A 88 -6.49 -23.83 -29.95
C THR A 88 -5.68 -22.54 -30.16
N HIS A 89 -5.83 -21.55 -29.30
CA HIS A 89 -5.34 -20.19 -29.58
C HIS A 89 -4.23 -19.71 -28.65
N TYR A 90 -3.98 -20.38 -27.51
CA TYR A 90 -3.06 -19.91 -26.48
C TYR A 90 -2.13 -21.04 -25.98
N PRO A 91 -0.96 -20.69 -25.43
CA PRO A 91 -0.06 -21.64 -24.80
C PRO A 91 -0.76 -22.47 -23.69
N PRO A 92 -0.29 -23.69 -23.41
CA PRO A 92 -0.92 -24.56 -22.43
C PRO A 92 -0.80 -24.03 -21.02
N ILE A 93 -1.93 -24.00 -20.31
CA ILE A 93 -2.02 -23.68 -18.88
C ILE A 93 -2.23 -24.98 -18.09
N PRO A 94 -1.59 -25.19 -16.94
CA PRO A 94 -1.81 -26.36 -16.09
C PRO A 94 -3.30 -26.62 -15.79
N ALA A 95 -3.72 -27.88 -15.82
CA ALA A 95 -5.14 -28.25 -15.76
C ALA A 95 -5.85 -27.69 -14.53
N GLN A 96 -5.24 -27.82 -13.36
CA GLN A 96 -5.81 -27.34 -12.12
C GLN A 96 -5.95 -25.80 -12.09
N GLU A 97 -4.97 -25.10 -12.65
CA GLU A 97 -4.98 -23.65 -12.68
C GLU A 97 -6.04 -23.09 -13.64
N ARG A 98 -6.13 -23.62 -14.88
CA ARG A 98 -7.15 -23.15 -15.83
C ARG A 98 -8.58 -23.34 -15.33
N GLU A 99 -8.86 -24.44 -14.63
CA GLU A 99 -10.16 -24.68 -14.00
C GLU A 99 -10.43 -23.67 -12.89
N LYS A 100 -9.44 -23.42 -12.03
CA LYS A 100 -9.54 -22.40 -10.97
C LYS A 100 -9.80 -21.01 -11.54
N LEU A 101 -9.05 -20.60 -12.57
CA LEU A 101 -9.21 -19.28 -13.18
C LEU A 101 -10.57 -19.13 -13.87
N LEU A 102 -11.02 -20.14 -14.63
CA LEU A 102 -12.34 -20.12 -15.25
C LEU A 102 -13.45 -20.00 -14.22
N ARG A 103 -13.36 -20.74 -13.12
CA ARG A 103 -14.31 -20.63 -12.00
C ARG A 103 -14.32 -19.22 -11.38
N LEU A 104 -13.14 -18.61 -11.18
CA LEU A 104 -13.06 -17.24 -10.66
C LEU A 104 -13.73 -16.23 -11.58
N ILE A 105 -13.51 -16.33 -12.90
CA ILE A 105 -14.18 -15.47 -13.89
C ILE A 105 -15.70 -15.66 -13.82
N TRP A 106 -16.16 -16.91 -13.75
CA TRP A 106 -17.57 -17.25 -13.64
C TRP A 106 -18.22 -16.67 -12.39
N LEU A 107 -17.59 -16.84 -11.22
CA LEU A 107 -18.09 -16.32 -9.94
C LEU A 107 -18.24 -14.80 -9.93
N ASN A 108 -17.33 -14.10 -10.59
CA ASN A 108 -17.35 -12.65 -10.64
C ASN A 108 -18.35 -12.11 -11.64
N ASN A 109 -18.46 -12.71 -12.83
CA ASN A 109 -19.40 -12.24 -13.86
C ASN A 109 -19.89 -13.41 -14.74
N GLU A 110 -20.90 -14.13 -14.22
CA GLU A 110 -21.58 -15.20 -14.94
C GLU A 110 -22.16 -14.74 -16.27
N ARG A 111 -22.77 -13.54 -16.31
CA ARG A 111 -23.39 -12.98 -17.51
C ARG A 111 -22.36 -12.80 -18.62
N TYR A 112 -21.21 -12.23 -18.31
CA TYR A 112 -20.12 -12.07 -19.28
C TYR A 112 -19.71 -13.41 -19.90
N VAL A 113 -19.53 -14.45 -19.08
CA VAL A 113 -19.10 -15.77 -19.55
C VAL A 113 -20.17 -16.42 -20.43
N ARG A 114 -21.46 -16.22 -20.13
CA ARG A 114 -22.58 -16.77 -20.90
C ARG A 114 -22.74 -16.14 -22.28
N VAL A 115 -22.56 -14.81 -22.37
CA VAL A 115 -22.84 -14.06 -23.60
C VAL A 115 -21.61 -13.87 -24.49
N SER A 116 -20.41 -14.01 -23.94
CA SER A 116 -19.17 -13.83 -24.69
C SER A 116 -18.85 -15.03 -25.56
N PRO A 117 -18.31 -14.82 -26.78
CA PRO A 117 -17.76 -15.90 -27.58
C PRO A 117 -16.69 -16.69 -26.82
N PRO A 118 -16.61 -18.02 -26.96
CA PRO A 118 -15.63 -18.87 -26.27
C PRO A 118 -14.17 -18.39 -26.40
N ARG A 119 -13.81 -17.85 -27.57
CA ARG A 119 -12.48 -17.28 -27.84
C ARG A 119 -12.17 -16.08 -26.96
N ARG A 120 -13.17 -15.22 -26.64
CA ARG A 120 -12.99 -14.06 -25.75
C ARG A 120 -12.81 -14.50 -24.29
N VAL A 121 -13.56 -15.50 -23.85
CA VAL A 121 -13.40 -16.11 -22.52
C VAL A 121 -12.01 -16.74 -22.38
N ALA A 122 -11.57 -17.49 -23.42
CA ALA A 122 -10.23 -18.07 -23.47
C ALA A 122 -9.12 -17.02 -23.42
N GLN A 123 -9.28 -15.90 -24.15
CA GLN A 123 -8.36 -14.77 -24.11
C GLN A 123 -8.23 -14.16 -22.70
N LEU A 124 -9.35 -13.95 -22.04
CA LEU A 124 -9.37 -13.41 -20.68
C LEU A 124 -8.71 -14.37 -19.68
N LEU A 125 -8.96 -15.68 -19.83
CA LEU A 125 -8.38 -16.72 -19.01
C LEU A 125 -6.85 -16.76 -19.16
N TRP A 126 -6.35 -16.69 -20.39
CA TRP A 126 -4.92 -16.62 -20.68
C TRP A 126 -4.30 -15.33 -20.12
N LEU A 127 -4.91 -14.19 -20.35
CA LEU A 127 -4.46 -12.90 -19.80
C LEU A 127 -4.35 -12.93 -18.26
N PHE A 128 -5.32 -13.56 -17.60
CA PHE A 128 -5.31 -13.70 -16.15
C PHE A 128 -4.17 -14.61 -15.67
N HIS A 129 -3.93 -15.72 -16.37
CA HIS A 129 -2.80 -16.62 -16.10
C HIS A 129 -1.47 -15.88 -16.21
N GLU A 130 -1.23 -15.20 -17.34
CA GLU A 130 0.00 -14.46 -17.59
C GLU A 130 0.24 -13.36 -16.54
N ALA A 131 -0.79 -12.61 -16.18
CA ALA A 131 -0.67 -11.59 -15.15
C ALA A 131 -0.20 -12.17 -13.79
N ARG A 132 -0.74 -13.34 -13.41
CA ARG A 132 -0.31 -14.03 -12.18
C ARG A 132 1.12 -14.57 -12.27
N ALA A 133 1.50 -15.09 -13.42
CA ALA A 133 2.86 -15.61 -13.65
C ALA A 133 3.92 -14.51 -13.63
N HIS A 134 3.56 -13.30 -14.08
CA HIS A 134 4.43 -12.12 -14.19
C HIS A 134 4.31 -11.15 -13.01
N GLY A 135 3.99 -11.63 -11.82
CA GLY A 135 4.00 -10.77 -10.62
C GLY A 135 2.83 -9.79 -10.52
N GLY A 136 1.74 -10.03 -11.24
CA GLY A 136 0.52 -9.24 -11.17
C GLY A 136 0.38 -8.15 -12.24
N ILE A 137 1.34 -7.98 -13.16
CA ILE A 137 1.23 -7.03 -14.29
C ILE A 137 1.62 -7.74 -15.57
N PHE A 138 0.78 -7.63 -16.61
CA PHE A 138 1.07 -8.19 -17.91
C PHE A 138 0.51 -7.32 -19.04
N LEU A 139 1.30 -7.15 -20.10
CA LEU A 139 0.94 -6.42 -21.31
C LEU A 139 1.35 -7.23 -22.54
N ASP A 140 0.42 -7.41 -23.47
CA ASP A 140 0.69 -7.99 -24.79
C ASP A 140 -0.01 -7.20 -25.90
N VAL A 141 0.58 -7.16 -27.09
CA VAL A 141 -0.01 -6.54 -28.28
C VAL A 141 0.03 -7.48 -29.47
N SER A 142 -1.02 -7.42 -30.28
CA SER A 142 -1.13 -8.19 -31.53
C SER A 142 -2.09 -7.53 -32.50
N PRO A 143 -2.01 -7.79 -33.82
CA PRO A 143 -3.05 -7.36 -34.76
C PRO A 143 -4.44 -7.84 -34.32
N ALA A 144 -5.46 -7.01 -34.52
CA ALA A 144 -6.83 -7.36 -34.14
C ALA A 144 -7.43 -8.47 -34.98
N GLY A 145 -6.99 -8.59 -36.21
CA GLY A 145 -7.39 -9.62 -37.17
C GLY A 145 -7.65 -9.06 -38.56
N PRO A 146 -7.98 -9.92 -39.55
CA PRO A 146 -8.15 -9.49 -40.94
C PRO A 146 -9.35 -8.57 -41.17
N GLU A 147 -10.35 -8.61 -40.29
CA GLU A 147 -11.53 -7.72 -40.35
C GLU A 147 -11.23 -6.28 -39.90
N ALA A 148 -10.16 -6.07 -39.14
CA ALA A 148 -9.73 -4.78 -38.66
C ALA A 148 -8.21 -4.62 -38.78
N PRO A 149 -7.66 -4.50 -39.99
CA PRO A 149 -6.20 -4.61 -40.26
C PRO A 149 -5.40 -3.41 -39.70
N GLN A 150 -6.06 -2.30 -39.35
CA GLN A 150 -5.41 -1.13 -38.78
C GLN A 150 -5.51 -1.10 -37.25
N GLU A 151 -6.23 -2.03 -36.63
CA GLU A 151 -6.39 -2.09 -35.17
C GLU A 151 -5.33 -3.00 -34.54
N THR A 152 -4.75 -2.50 -33.48
CA THR A 152 -3.92 -3.30 -32.57
C THR A 152 -4.75 -3.73 -31.38
N ARG A 153 -4.77 -5.01 -31.07
CA ARG A 153 -5.32 -5.52 -29.81
C ARG A 153 -4.26 -5.40 -28.73
N VAL A 154 -4.58 -4.71 -27.66
CA VAL A 154 -3.77 -4.52 -26.46
C VAL A 154 -4.42 -5.31 -25.32
N LEU A 155 -3.73 -6.30 -24.77
CA LEU A 155 -4.13 -7.05 -23.59
C LEU A 155 -3.34 -6.52 -22.39
N PHE A 156 -4.04 -6.02 -21.39
CA PHE A 156 -3.40 -5.45 -20.20
C PHE A 156 -4.10 -5.92 -18.93
N ALA A 157 -3.32 -6.40 -17.98
CA ALA A 157 -3.82 -6.86 -16.70
C ALA A 157 -2.99 -6.35 -15.54
N VAL A 158 -3.68 -6.04 -14.41
CA VAL A 158 -3.05 -5.61 -13.16
C VAL A 158 -3.71 -6.30 -11.98
N GLY A 159 -2.90 -6.97 -11.16
CA GLY A 159 -3.31 -7.49 -9.87
C GLY A 159 -3.36 -6.39 -8.82
N ASN A 160 -4.45 -6.35 -8.07
CA ASN A 160 -4.73 -5.35 -7.06
C ASN A 160 -4.56 -3.92 -7.60
N PRO A 161 -5.40 -3.48 -8.56
CA PRO A 161 -5.28 -2.16 -9.16
C PRO A 161 -5.33 -1.06 -8.09
N PRO A 162 -4.60 0.05 -8.29
CA PRO A 162 -4.39 1.05 -7.23
C PRO A 162 -5.64 1.85 -6.87
N HIS A 163 -6.62 1.95 -7.76
CA HIS A 163 -7.82 2.75 -7.57
C HIS A 163 -9.07 2.05 -8.13
N ARG A 164 -10.27 2.45 -7.67
CA ARG A 164 -11.55 1.87 -8.11
C ARG A 164 -11.86 2.15 -9.57
N ASP A 165 -11.53 3.36 -10.04
CA ASP A 165 -11.71 3.83 -11.41
C ASP A 165 -10.45 3.66 -12.28
N TYR A 166 -9.74 2.58 -12.07
CA TYR A 166 -8.46 2.33 -12.74
C TYR A 166 -8.54 2.36 -14.27
N LEU A 167 -9.72 2.03 -14.84
CA LEU A 167 -9.97 2.12 -16.26
C LEU A 167 -9.72 3.53 -16.82
N ALA A 168 -10.10 4.59 -16.09
CA ALA A 168 -9.88 5.97 -16.52
C ALA A 168 -8.39 6.28 -16.70
N GLN A 169 -7.54 5.76 -15.82
CA GLN A 169 -6.11 5.96 -15.86
C GLN A 169 -5.45 5.21 -17.02
N VAL A 170 -5.96 4.02 -17.34
CA VAL A 170 -5.51 3.26 -18.53
C VAL A 170 -5.89 3.99 -19.83
N ILE A 171 -7.12 4.50 -19.90
CA ILE A 171 -7.60 5.29 -21.07
C ILE A 171 -6.79 6.58 -21.24
N GLU A 172 -6.44 7.26 -20.14
CA GLU A 172 -5.59 8.45 -20.19
C GLU A 172 -4.22 8.16 -20.81
N VAL A 173 -3.59 7.05 -20.45
CA VAL A 173 -2.32 6.63 -21.05
C VAL A 173 -2.46 6.41 -22.56
N PHE A 174 -3.51 5.74 -23.02
CA PHE A 174 -3.77 5.56 -24.46
C PHE A 174 -3.94 6.91 -25.17
N ASN A 175 -4.78 7.79 -24.63
CA ASN A 175 -5.05 9.11 -25.21
C ASN A 175 -3.77 9.94 -25.35
N ARG A 176 -2.94 9.99 -24.33
CA ARG A 176 -1.67 10.72 -24.32
C ARG A 176 -0.66 10.18 -25.34
N LEU A 177 -0.69 8.89 -25.60
CA LEU A 177 0.15 8.24 -26.62
C LEU A 177 -0.47 8.28 -28.03
N ASN A 178 -1.53 9.07 -28.23
CA ASN A 178 -2.26 9.18 -29.51
C ASN A 178 -2.83 7.84 -30.03
N LEU A 179 -3.25 6.98 -29.08
CA LEU A 179 -3.93 5.71 -29.36
C LEU A 179 -5.43 5.88 -29.10
N GLY A 180 -6.24 5.90 -30.16
CA GLY A 180 -7.68 5.95 -30.07
C GLY A 180 -8.25 4.57 -29.76
N VAL A 181 -9.03 4.44 -28.68
CA VAL A 181 -9.70 3.19 -28.31
C VAL A 181 -10.97 3.04 -29.14
N ARG A 182 -11.07 1.97 -29.96
CA ARG A 182 -12.23 1.64 -30.78
C ARG A 182 -13.18 0.68 -30.09
N ARG A 183 -12.64 -0.27 -29.37
CA ARG A 183 -13.38 -1.26 -28.57
C ARG A 183 -12.64 -1.53 -27.29
N CYS A 184 -13.38 -1.74 -26.22
CA CYS A 184 -12.81 -2.08 -24.91
C CYS A 184 -13.68 -3.13 -24.24
N TYR A 185 -13.05 -4.11 -23.62
CA TYR A 185 -13.67 -5.09 -22.73
C TYR A 185 -12.79 -5.18 -21.48
N ALA A 186 -13.26 -4.64 -20.37
CA ALA A 186 -12.50 -4.63 -19.13
C ALA A 186 -13.32 -5.24 -17.99
N LEU A 187 -12.72 -6.10 -17.21
CA LEU A 187 -13.30 -6.71 -16.02
C LEU A 187 -12.44 -6.44 -14.80
N THR A 188 -13.10 -6.17 -13.68
CA THR A 188 -12.48 -6.22 -12.35
C THR A 188 -13.02 -7.45 -11.64
N ILE A 189 -12.17 -8.41 -11.32
CA ILE A 189 -12.54 -9.68 -10.72
C ILE A 189 -11.85 -9.88 -9.38
N SER A 190 -12.59 -10.30 -8.34
CA SER A 190 -12.03 -10.71 -7.06
C SER A 190 -11.44 -12.11 -7.17
N THR A 191 -10.31 -12.34 -6.51
CA THR A 191 -9.70 -13.67 -6.35
C THR A 191 -9.99 -14.32 -4.99
N GLY A 192 -10.74 -13.62 -4.13
CA GLY A 192 -10.90 -13.96 -2.71
C GLY A 192 -9.80 -13.42 -1.81
N VAL A 193 -8.80 -12.73 -2.37
CA VAL A 193 -7.68 -12.09 -1.63
C VAL A 193 -7.54 -10.62 -2.03
N HIS A 194 -7.58 -10.33 -3.32
CA HIS A 194 -7.56 -8.99 -3.89
C HIS A 194 -8.08 -9.03 -5.34
N PRO A 195 -8.55 -7.90 -5.89
CA PRO A 195 -9.06 -7.87 -7.25
C PRO A 195 -7.95 -7.92 -8.31
N TYR A 196 -8.32 -8.31 -9.54
CA TYR A 196 -7.54 -8.15 -10.76
C TYR A 196 -8.33 -7.32 -11.76
N PHE A 197 -7.68 -6.34 -12.36
CA PHE A 197 -8.16 -5.64 -13.55
C PHE A 197 -7.64 -6.38 -14.79
N LEU A 198 -8.55 -6.76 -15.68
CA LEU A 198 -8.25 -7.48 -16.92
C LEU A 198 -8.88 -6.74 -18.10
N GLY A 199 -8.08 -6.17 -18.97
CA GLY A 199 -8.52 -5.34 -20.09
C GLY A 199 -8.09 -5.87 -21.45
N SER A 200 -9.00 -5.84 -22.41
CA SER A 200 -8.75 -6.05 -23.84
C SER A 200 -9.17 -4.80 -24.60
N PHE A 201 -8.21 -4.10 -25.15
CA PHE A 201 -8.41 -2.83 -25.85
C PHE A 201 -8.05 -3.00 -27.31
N TYR A 202 -8.86 -2.47 -28.20
CA TYR A 202 -8.61 -2.40 -29.63
C TYR A 202 -8.34 -0.95 -30.00
N VAL A 203 -7.10 -0.66 -30.32
CA VAL A 203 -6.62 0.72 -30.51
C VAL A 203 -6.16 0.98 -31.92
N VAL A 204 -6.33 2.21 -32.38
CA VAL A 204 -5.81 2.73 -33.64
C VAL A 204 -4.83 3.89 -33.36
N ARG A 205 -3.75 3.91 -34.10
CA ARG A 205 -2.82 5.05 -34.09
C ARG A 205 -3.39 6.19 -34.92
N ARG A 206 -3.30 7.43 -34.45
CA ARG A 206 -3.70 8.60 -35.24
C ARG A 206 -2.85 8.75 -36.51
N GLU A 207 -1.61 8.32 -36.47
CA GLU A 207 -0.63 8.36 -37.57
C GLU A 207 -0.75 7.14 -38.52
N GLY A 208 -1.66 6.22 -38.21
CA GLY A 208 -1.81 4.93 -38.92
C GLY A 208 -0.80 3.87 -38.51
N GLY A 209 -1.02 2.64 -38.97
CA GLY A 209 -0.18 1.46 -38.69
C GLY A 209 -0.47 0.81 -37.33
N LEU A 210 0.14 -0.34 -37.12
CA LEU A 210 -0.02 -1.13 -35.90
C LEU A 210 1.01 -0.75 -34.82
N VAL A 211 0.72 -1.09 -33.57
CA VAL A 211 1.69 -1.07 -32.47
C VAL A 211 2.41 -2.40 -32.45
N GLU A 212 3.66 -2.41 -32.88
CA GLU A 212 4.48 -3.63 -32.92
C GLU A 212 5.28 -3.79 -31.62
N LYS A 213 5.50 -5.05 -31.17
CA LYS A 213 6.25 -5.37 -29.95
C LYS A 213 7.69 -4.83 -29.93
N THR A 214 8.28 -4.64 -31.09
CA THR A 214 9.65 -4.12 -31.27
C THR A 214 9.72 -2.60 -31.40
N SER A 215 8.58 -1.92 -31.43
CA SER A 215 8.51 -0.46 -31.62
C SER A 215 8.79 0.33 -30.35
N ASP A 216 9.34 1.54 -30.51
CA ASP A 216 9.49 2.49 -29.41
C ASP A 216 8.14 2.84 -28.77
N LEU A 217 7.07 2.90 -29.57
CA LEU A 217 5.73 3.16 -29.09
C LEU A 217 5.26 2.06 -28.11
N PHE A 218 5.52 0.79 -28.40
CA PHE A 218 5.21 -0.30 -27.49
C PHE A 218 6.03 -0.18 -26.18
N SER A 219 7.32 0.12 -26.30
CA SER A 219 8.19 0.30 -25.12
C SER A 219 7.70 1.46 -24.23
N ARG A 220 7.26 2.56 -24.84
CA ARG A 220 6.64 3.70 -24.13
C ARG A 220 5.30 3.32 -23.52
N LEU A 221 4.41 2.66 -24.26
CA LEU A 221 3.11 2.19 -23.78
C LEU A 221 3.28 1.29 -22.55
N ARG A 222 4.21 0.34 -22.63
CA ARG A 222 4.53 -0.56 -21.53
C ARG A 222 4.97 0.19 -20.28
N ARG A 223 5.95 1.09 -20.39
CA ARG A 223 6.44 1.89 -19.27
C ARG A 223 5.34 2.74 -18.65
N GLU A 224 4.55 3.43 -19.45
CA GLU A 224 3.50 4.32 -18.98
C GLU A 224 2.35 3.57 -18.30
N LEU A 225 1.91 2.43 -18.83
CA LEU A 225 0.89 1.59 -18.20
C LEU A 225 1.40 1.00 -16.88
N HIS A 226 2.64 0.53 -16.83
CA HIS A 226 3.25 0.03 -15.59
C HIS A 226 3.41 1.15 -14.55
N ASN A 227 3.79 2.35 -14.98
CA ASN A 227 3.99 3.49 -14.10
C ASN A 227 2.71 3.98 -13.41
N THR A 228 1.52 3.62 -13.90
CA THR A 228 0.24 3.87 -13.21
C THR A 228 0.19 3.24 -11.82
N GLN A 229 1.04 2.25 -11.54
CA GLN A 229 1.17 1.64 -10.21
C GLN A 229 1.89 2.56 -9.21
N ILE A 230 2.66 3.53 -9.69
CA ILE A 230 3.52 4.42 -8.88
C ILE A 230 2.97 5.85 -8.89
N LEU A 231 2.57 6.36 -10.06
CA LEU A 231 2.08 7.72 -10.25
C LEU A 231 0.58 7.73 -10.55
N ASN A 232 -0.18 8.51 -9.78
CA ASN A 232 -1.58 8.77 -10.08
C ASN A 232 -1.71 9.78 -11.22
N THR A 233 -2.45 9.42 -12.28
CA THR A 233 -2.72 10.31 -13.43
C THR A 233 -3.54 11.56 -13.08
N GLU A 234 -4.20 11.56 -11.92
CA GLU A 234 -4.94 12.72 -11.40
C GLU A 234 -4.10 13.62 -10.49
N SER A 235 -2.86 13.24 -10.18
CA SER A 235 -2.00 14.01 -9.29
C SER A 235 -1.60 15.37 -9.90
N ALA A 236 -1.29 16.34 -9.04
CA ALA A 236 -0.77 17.62 -9.47
C ALA A 236 0.53 17.44 -10.28
N THR A 237 1.42 16.53 -9.86
CA THR A 237 2.66 16.24 -10.57
C THR A 237 2.41 15.70 -11.97
N TYR A 238 1.43 14.81 -12.16
CA TYR A 238 1.06 14.33 -13.49
C TYR A 238 0.52 15.48 -14.36
N ARG A 239 -0.37 16.30 -13.83
CA ARG A 239 -0.94 17.45 -14.54
C ARG A 239 0.10 18.48 -14.93
N ASP A 240 1.01 18.84 -14.00
CA ASP A 240 1.93 19.96 -14.18
C ASP A 240 3.18 19.56 -15.00
N PHE A 241 3.57 18.29 -15.01
CA PHE A 241 4.77 17.83 -15.74
C PHE A 241 4.42 16.91 -16.93
N VAL A 242 3.48 15.96 -16.78
CA VAL A 242 3.22 14.98 -17.83
C VAL A 242 2.26 15.51 -18.88
N LEU A 243 1.13 16.11 -18.47
CA LEU A 243 0.17 16.71 -19.42
C LEU A 243 0.76 17.91 -20.14
N GLN A 244 1.67 18.66 -19.50
CA GLN A 244 2.42 19.75 -20.12
C GLN A 244 3.56 19.25 -21.03
N ARG A 245 3.77 17.93 -21.13
CA ARG A 245 4.81 17.30 -21.95
C ARG A 245 6.25 17.68 -21.57
N LEU A 246 6.47 18.05 -20.31
CA LEU A 246 7.79 18.35 -19.77
C LEU A 246 8.54 17.07 -19.42
N LEU A 247 7.82 16.06 -18.87
CA LEU A 247 8.34 14.78 -18.42
C LEU A 247 7.43 13.64 -18.88
N THR A 248 7.98 12.44 -18.94
CA THR A 248 7.22 11.19 -19.01
C THR A 248 6.58 10.90 -17.64
N GLY A 249 5.63 9.95 -17.58
CA GLY A 249 5.06 9.52 -16.30
C GLY A 249 6.12 8.91 -15.38
N GLU A 250 7.09 8.20 -15.93
CA GLU A 250 8.19 7.59 -15.17
C GLU A 250 9.09 8.65 -14.53
N GLU A 251 9.54 9.64 -15.30
CA GLU A 251 10.33 10.77 -14.80
C GLU A 251 9.54 11.61 -13.77
N ALA A 252 8.26 11.83 -13.99
CA ALA A 252 7.41 12.54 -13.04
C ALA A 252 7.22 11.78 -11.72
N SER A 253 7.27 10.44 -11.73
CA SER A 253 7.27 9.65 -10.50
C SER A 253 8.50 9.90 -9.63
N LEU A 254 9.64 10.25 -10.26
CA LEU A 254 10.87 10.63 -9.58
C LEU A 254 10.73 11.98 -8.85
N ILE A 255 10.02 12.95 -9.47
CA ILE A 255 9.70 14.23 -8.79
C ILE A 255 8.93 13.96 -7.49
N ASN A 256 7.94 13.07 -7.50
CA ASN A 256 7.22 12.70 -6.30
C ASN A 256 8.11 12.01 -5.25
N ALA A 257 9.08 11.19 -5.69
CA ALA A 257 10.06 10.59 -4.79
C ALA A 257 10.97 11.65 -4.16
N PHE A 258 11.43 12.65 -4.91
CA PHE A 258 12.21 13.78 -4.38
C PHE A 258 11.40 14.60 -3.37
N ILE A 259 10.14 14.92 -3.69
CA ILE A 259 9.23 15.63 -2.78
C ILE A 259 9.06 14.83 -1.48
N GLY A 260 8.74 13.54 -1.58
CA GLY A 260 8.54 12.68 -0.41
C GLY A 260 9.80 12.55 0.45
N PHE A 261 10.98 12.38 -0.16
CA PHE A 261 12.25 12.32 0.55
C PHE A 261 12.57 13.65 1.25
N CYS A 262 12.51 14.77 0.52
CA CYS A 262 12.80 16.09 1.10
C CYS A 262 11.85 16.42 2.25
N HIS A 263 10.54 16.17 2.07
CA HIS A 263 9.57 16.39 3.13
C HIS A 263 9.91 15.56 4.37
N THR A 264 10.02 14.24 4.26
CA THR A 264 10.20 13.35 5.42
C THR A 264 11.58 13.52 6.10
N SER A 265 12.61 13.88 5.34
CA SER A 265 13.96 14.08 5.88
C SER A 265 14.19 15.46 6.48
N LEU A 266 13.44 16.50 6.05
CA LEU A 266 13.60 17.87 6.53
C LEU A 266 12.54 18.25 7.57
N ALA A 267 11.32 17.69 7.49
CA ALA A 267 10.22 18.03 8.38
C ALA A 267 10.31 17.40 9.77
N HIS A 268 11.09 16.32 9.96
CA HIS A 268 11.04 15.53 11.19
C HIS A 268 11.38 16.32 12.49
N ASN A 269 12.14 17.40 12.38
CA ASN A 269 12.39 18.34 13.47
C ASN A 269 12.02 19.79 13.14
N GLN A 270 11.64 20.09 11.90
CA GLN A 270 11.20 21.40 11.44
C GLN A 270 9.87 21.33 10.66
N PRO A 271 8.79 20.72 11.22
CA PRO A 271 7.56 20.42 10.46
C PRO A 271 6.83 21.68 9.98
N HIS A 272 6.91 22.78 10.73
CA HIS A 272 6.27 24.06 10.33
C HIS A 272 7.01 24.78 9.21
N ARG A 273 8.29 24.48 9.00
CA ARG A 273 9.11 25.09 7.95
C ARG A 273 9.07 24.31 6.64
N TYR A 274 9.07 22.98 6.73
CA TYR A 274 9.09 22.08 5.56
C TYR A 274 7.76 21.34 5.44
N THR A 275 6.65 22.08 5.31
CA THR A 275 5.35 21.49 5.09
C THR A 275 5.31 20.76 3.75
N PHE A 276 4.50 19.72 3.64
CA PHE A 276 4.39 18.95 2.41
C PHE A 276 4.05 19.85 1.21
N GLU A 277 3.10 20.79 1.40
CA GLU A 277 2.66 21.72 0.38
C GLU A 277 3.76 22.67 -0.08
N ASP A 278 4.59 23.15 0.83
CA ASP A 278 5.69 24.06 0.48
C ASP A 278 6.81 23.33 -0.24
N VAL A 279 7.09 22.06 0.11
CA VAL A 279 8.03 21.20 -0.62
C VAL A 279 7.50 20.92 -2.03
N VAL A 280 6.21 20.58 -2.19
CA VAL A 280 5.56 20.42 -3.50
C VAL A 280 5.73 21.71 -4.34
N ARG A 281 5.40 22.88 -3.75
CA ARG A 281 5.52 24.18 -4.44
C ARG A 281 6.94 24.48 -4.89
N ALA A 282 7.96 24.07 -4.14
CA ALA A 282 9.35 24.28 -4.53
C ALA A 282 9.69 23.64 -5.88
N PHE A 283 9.19 22.42 -6.15
CA PHE A 283 9.39 21.74 -7.43
C PHE A 283 8.46 22.24 -8.53
N HIS A 284 7.17 22.40 -8.23
CA HIS A 284 6.14 22.74 -9.23
C HIS A 284 6.26 24.17 -9.74
N SER A 285 6.71 25.11 -8.90
CA SER A 285 6.92 26.51 -9.30
C SER A 285 8.23 26.73 -10.04
N HIS A 286 9.12 25.75 -10.07
CA HIS A 286 10.44 25.83 -10.70
C HIS A 286 10.74 24.57 -11.52
N PRO A 287 9.96 24.34 -12.60
CA PRO A 287 10.11 23.15 -13.42
C PRO A 287 11.49 23.04 -14.07
N ASP A 288 12.17 24.14 -14.35
CA ASP A 288 13.53 24.20 -14.86
C ASP A 288 14.53 23.47 -13.94
N ILE A 289 14.51 23.78 -12.65
CA ILE A 289 15.35 23.09 -11.65
C ILE A 289 14.90 21.62 -11.49
N ALA A 290 13.58 21.37 -11.44
CA ALA A 290 13.06 20.03 -11.33
C ALA A 290 13.52 19.12 -12.49
N LEU A 291 13.43 19.62 -13.73
CA LEU A 291 13.91 18.92 -14.93
C LEU A 291 15.42 18.64 -14.88
N LYS A 292 16.21 19.60 -14.42
CA LYS A 292 17.66 19.42 -14.28
C LYS A 292 18.00 18.34 -13.24
N LEU A 293 17.30 18.31 -12.11
CA LEU A 293 17.49 17.27 -11.08
C LEU A 293 17.10 15.87 -11.60
N VAL A 294 16.02 15.78 -12.37
CA VAL A 294 15.62 14.52 -13.03
C VAL A 294 16.72 14.10 -14.01
N ARG A 295 17.17 14.99 -14.87
CA ARG A 295 18.24 14.70 -15.82
C ARG A 295 19.52 14.24 -15.15
N LEU A 296 19.93 14.93 -14.07
CA LEU A 296 21.11 14.55 -13.28
C LEU A 296 20.99 13.12 -12.72
N PHE A 297 19.79 12.77 -12.23
CA PHE A 297 19.51 11.43 -11.72
C PHE A 297 19.60 10.38 -12.84
N GLU A 298 19.01 10.65 -13.99
CA GLU A 298 19.06 9.75 -15.13
C GLU A 298 20.49 9.51 -15.60
N VAL A 299 21.26 10.58 -15.78
CA VAL A 299 22.66 10.46 -16.18
C VAL A 299 23.47 9.60 -15.21
N ARG A 300 23.16 9.64 -13.92
CA ARG A 300 23.83 8.81 -12.90
C ARG A 300 23.45 7.34 -12.98
N PHE A 301 22.17 7.02 -13.24
CA PHE A 301 21.64 5.67 -13.07
C PHE A 301 21.18 4.97 -14.35
N ASP A 302 21.21 5.63 -15.51
CA ASP A 302 20.87 4.97 -16.78
C ASP A 302 21.96 3.94 -17.12
N PRO A 303 21.62 2.62 -17.11
CA PRO A 303 22.58 1.57 -17.40
C PRO A 303 23.04 1.57 -18.87
N ASP A 304 22.28 2.19 -19.78
CA ASP A 304 22.59 2.20 -21.20
C ASP A 304 23.43 3.42 -21.61
N LEU A 305 23.65 4.39 -20.70
CA LEU A 305 24.42 5.59 -21.01
C LEU A 305 25.93 5.30 -21.06
N PRO A 306 26.58 5.49 -22.22
CA PRO A 306 28.03 5.36 -22.31
C PRO A 306 28.73 6.51 -21.57
N ASN A 307 29.90 6.25 -20.98
CA ASN A 307 30.69 7.24 -20.22
C ASN A 307 29.91 7.95 -19.08
N ARG A 308 28.96 7.21 -18.47
CA ARG A 308 28.05 7.71 -17.45
C ARG A 308 28.71 8.53 -16.35
N GLU A 309 29.84 8.06 -15.80
CA GLU A 309 30.54 8.74 -14.70
C GLU A 309 31.05 10.12 -15.09
N ALA A 310 31.69 10.24 -16.27
CA ALA A 310 32.18 11.53 -16.75
C ALA A 310 31.03 12.50 -17.06
N SER A 311 29.94 11.99 -17.66
CA SER A 311 28.75 12.78 -17.93
C SER A 311 28.08 13.26 -16.65
N TYR A 312 28.01 12.38 -15.62
CA TYR A 312 27.45 12.71 -14.33
C TYR A 312 28.24 13.82 -13.62
N GLU A 313 29.59 13.73 -13.58
CA GLU A 313 30.39 14.75 -12.91
C GLU A 313 30.25 16.14 -13.58
N ALA A 314 30.12 16.18 -14.90
CA ALA A 314 29.89 17.44 -15.65
C ALA A 314 28.50 18.04 -15.32
N GLU A 315 27.43 17.24 -15.41
CA GLU A 315 26.06 17.65 -15.11
C GLU A 315 25.89 18.05 -13.63
N ARG A 316 26.56 17.32 -12.72
CA ARG A 316 26.57 17.62 -11.29
C ARG A 316 27.18 18.99 -11.00
N ALA A 317 28.37 19.26 -11.55
CA ALA A 317 29.04 20.56 -11.35
C ALA A 317 28.19 21.74 -11.85
N GLU A 318 27.40 21.52 -12.90
CA GLU A 318 26.47 22.52 -13.42
C GLU A 318 25.25 22.67 -12.48
N ALA A 319 24.60 21.57 -12.06
CA ALA A 319 23.46 21.58 -11.14
C ALA A 319 23.82 22.22 -9.79
N ASP A 320 24.99 21.91 -9.23
CA ASP A 320 25.49 22.51 -7.99
C ASP A 320 25.63 24.04 -8.12
N ARG A 321 26.16 24.54 -9.24
CA ARG A 321 26.30 25.99 -9.52
C ARG A 321 24.94 26.67 -9.66
N GLU A 322 23.99 26.05 -10.37
CA GLU A 322 22.66 26.61 -10.57
C GLU A 322 21.86 26.68 -9.28
N VAL A 323 21.88 25.60 -8.50
CA VAL A 323 21.21 25.57 -7.18
C VAL A 323 21.84 26.59 -6.22
N ALA A 324 23.15 26.73 -6.25
CA ALA A 324 23.85 27.74 -5.43
C ALA A 324 23.49 29.19 -5.87
N ALA A 325 23.38 29.43 -7.17
CA ALA A 325 23.04 30.72 -7.75
C ALA A 325 21.53 31.03 -7.73
N TYR A 326 20.68 30.06 -7.39
CA TYR A 326 19.23 30.20 -7.41
C TYR A 326 18.77 31.43 -6.59
N ASN A 327 18.09 32.36 -7.25
CA ASN A 327 17.64 33.63 -6.66
C ASN A 327 16.46 34.20 -7.45
N THR A 328 15.31 34.32 -6.79
CA THR A 328 14.09 34.95 -7.34
C THR A 328 13.84 36.35 -6.78
N GLY A 329 14.76 36.89 -5.99
CA GLY A 329 14.62 38.17 -5.29
C GLY A 329 13.97 38.08 -3.91
N HIS A 330 13.52 36.90 -3.50
CA HIS A 330 12.87 36.66 -2.20
C HIS A 330 13.79 35.90 -1.25
N LYS A 331 14.71 36.61 -0.60
CA LYS A 331 15.83 36.04 0.17
C LYS A 331 15.45 34.83 1.09
N GLN A 332 14.39 34.93 1.86
CA GLN A 332 13.98 33.84 2.77
C GLN A 332 13.41 32.64 2.02
N LEU A 333 12.56 32.90 1.02
CA LEU A 333 11.96 31.86 0.19
C LEU A 333 13.00 31.16 -0.67
N ASP A 334 13.96 31.93 -1.20
CA ASP A 334 15.06 31.37 -1.99
C ASP A 334 16.01 30.51 -1.13
N ALA A 335 16.28 30.93 0.11
CA ALA A 335 17.06 30.13 1.05
C ALA A 335 16.36 28.80 1.39
N PHE A 336 15.04 28.84 1.59
CA PHE A 336 14.21 27.66 1.81
C PHE A 336 14.22 26.72 0.62
N ARG A 337 13.98 27.21 -0.58
CA ARG A 337 14.00 26.41 -1.82
C ARG A 337 15.38 25.82 -2.12
N ARG A 338 16.45 26.60 -1.94
CA ARG A 338 17.82 26.09 -2.05
C ARG A 338 18.11 24.95 -1.09
N SER A 339 17.57 24.96 0.13
CA SER A 339 17.78 23.85 1.06
C SER A 339 17.11 22.55 0.57
N ILE A 340 15.91 22.65 -0.05
CA ILE A 340 15.22 21.52 -0.67
C ILE A 340 16.02 20.99 -1.88
N PHE A 341 16.45 21.86 -2.77
CA PHE A 341 17.21 21.45 -3.95
C PHE A 341 18.58 20.85 -3.59
N ARG A 342 19.27 21.39 -2.56
CA ARG A 342 20.50 20.78 -2.03
C ARG A 342 20.27 19.41 -1.40
N ALA A 343 19.17 19.24 -0.67
CA ALA A 343 18.80 17.92 -0.14
C ALA A 343 18.57 16.92 -1.29
N THR A 344 17.95 17.36 -2.39
CA THR A 344 17.75 16.53 -3.57
C THR A 344 19.07 16.22 -4.28
N LEU A 345 19.98 17.17 -4.41
CA LEU A 345 21.34 16.93 -4.95
C LEU A 345 22.09 15.91 -4.10
N SER A 346 22.05 16.05 -2.77
CA SER A 346 22.63 15.07 -1.86
C SER A 346 21.96 13.69 -2.01
N PHE A 347 20.63 13.63 -2.10
CA PHE A 347 19.90 12.38 -2.35
C PHE A 347 20.40 11.70 -3.64
N ILE A 348 20.49 12.43 -4.75
CA ILE A 348 20.98 11.89 -6.02
C ILE A 348 22.41 11.40 -5.88
N HIS A 349 23.29 12.23 -5.31
CA HIS A 349 24.70 11.91 -5.15
C HIS A 349 24.96 10.72 -4.24
N ARG A 350 24.22 10.61 -3.13
CA ARG A 350 24.37 9.57 -2.12
C ARG A 350 23.56 8.31 -2.40
N THR A 351 22.73 8.28 -3.44
CA THR A 351 22.08 7.04 -3.86
C THR A 351 23.13 6.08 -4.42
N LEU A 352 23.17 4.88 -3.84
CA LEU A 352 24.09 3.81 -4.22
C LEU A 352 23.46 2.79 -5.16
N LYS A 353 22.16 2.49 -4.96
CA LYS A 353 21.39 1.57 -5.79
C LYS A 353 19.94 2.06 -5.89
N THR A 354 19.31 1.88 -7.06
CA THR A 354 17.90 2.18 -7.27
C THR A 354 17.31 1.28 -8.33
N ASN A 355 16.02 0.97 -8.22
CA ASN A 355 15.27 0.22 -9.22
C ASN A 355 14.56 1.12 -10.25
N PHE A 356 14.89 2.41 -10.33
CA PHE A 356 14.19 3.35 -11.22
C PHE A 356 14.13 2.88 -12.67
N PHE A 357 15.21 2.32 -13.21
CA PHE A 357 15.25 1.81 -14.58
C PHE A 357 14.74 0.38 -14.75
N VAL A 358 14.27 -0.28 -13.69
CA VAL A 358 13.59 -1.58 -13.80
C VAL A 358 12.22 -1.40 -14.46
N PRO A 359 11.93 -2.08 -15.59
CA PRO A 359 10.73 -1.76 -16.39
C PRO A 359 9.42 -2.10 -15.69
N GLU A 360 9.39 -3.13 -14.85
CA GLU A 360 8.18 -3.73 -14.26
C GLU A 360 8.10 -3.48 -12.74
N LYS A 361 8.66 -2.37 -12.29
CA LYS A 361 8.66 -2.00 -10.87
C LYS A 361 7.27 -1.67 -10.34
N HIS A 362 7.01 -2.05 -9.11
CA HIS A 362 5.75 -1.75 -8.39
C HIS A 362 5.85 -0.54 -7.47
N ALA A 363 7.06 -0.15 -7.09
CA ALA A 363 7.40 1.01 -6.28
C ALA A 363 8.86 1.38 -6.56
N LEU A 364 9.30 2.53 -6.05
CA LEU A 364 10.68 2.99 -6.15
C LEU A 364 11.43 2.70 -4.85
N ALA A 365 12.67 2.24 -4.96
CA ALA A 365 13.59 2.05 -3.86
C ALA A 365 14.94 2.74 -4.14
N PHE A 366 15.49 3.38 -3.10
CA PHE A 366 16.76 4.12 -3.15
C PHE A 366 17.60 3.73 -1.94
N ARG A 367 18.69 2.99 -2.14
CA ARG A 367 19.70 2.69 -1.12
C ARG A 367 20.66 3.87 -1.02
N LEU A 368 20.65 4.56 0.11
CA LEU A 368 21.46 5.76 0.35
C LEU A 368 22.74 5.43 1.13
N ASP A 369 23.83 6.08 0.78
CA ASP A 369 24.98 6.24 1.67
C ASP A 369 24.56 7.11 2.86
N PRO A 370 24.63 6.61 4.12
CA PRO A 370 24.26 7.40 5.30
C PRO A 370 25.05 8.70 5.49
N ALA A 371 26.11 8.91 4.73
CA ALA A 371 26.84 10.18 4.70
C ALA A 371 25.94 11.37 4.25
N TYR A 372 24.81 11.12 3.58
CA TYR A 372 23.86 12.18 3.23
C TYR A 372 23.34 12.96 4.46
N LEU A 373 23.32 12.33 5.63
CA LEU A 373 22.90 12.99 6.87
C LEU A 373 23.82 14.17 7.23
N ALA A 374 25.12 14.03 6.98
CA ALA A 374 26.08 15.12 7.15
C ALA A 374 25.87 16.25 6.12
N ASP A 375 25.47 15.89 4.90
CA ASP A 375 25.21 16.87 3.83
C ASP A 375 23.96 17.72 4.13
N LEU A 376 22.97 17.17 4.87
CA LEU A 376 21.80 17.93 5.32
C LEU A 376 22.13 18.98 6.36
N GLY A 377 23.20 18.75 7.12
CA GLY A 377 23.68 19.65 8.18
C GLY A 377 23.18 19.32 9.58
N PRO A 378 23.82 19.90 10.61
CA PRO A 378 23.59 19.57 12.01
C PRO A 378 22.18 19.91 12.48
N ASP A 379 21.53 20.92 11.88
CA ASP A 379 20.16 21.32 12.24
C ASP A 379 19.13 20.21 12.03
N PHE A 380 19.41 19.26 11.12
CA PHE A 380 18.52 18.15 10.80
C PHE A 380 18.88 16.83 11.49
N THR A 381 20.02 16.77 12.17
CA THR A 381 20.51 15.56 12.83
C THR A 381 20.67 15.69 14.33
N ALA A 382 20.52 16.91 14.89
CA ALA A 382 20.75 17.19 16.30
C ALA A 382 19.83 16.43 17.27
N ASP A 383 18.64 16.03 16.83
CA ASP A 383 17.65 15.29 17.62
C ASP A 383 17.67 13.78 17.36
N LEU A 384 18.61 13.29 16.54
CA LEU A 384 18.81 11.87 16.27
C LEU A 384 19.86 11.27 17.21
N PRO A 385 19.81 9.95 17.48
CA PRO A 385 20.92 9.24 18.12
C PRO A 385 22.25 9.54 17.43
N PRO A 386 23.35 9.73 18.19
CA PRO A 386 24.64 10.15 17.61
C PRO A 386 25.30 9.07 16.74
N GLU A 387 24.97 7.80 16.96
CA GLU A 387 25.45 6.69 16.14
C GLU A 387 24.88 6.78 14.73
N ARG A 388 25.76 6.78 13.72
CA ARG A 388 25.35 6.81 12.32
C ARG A 388 24.95 5.40 11.85
N PRO A 389 23.80 5.24 11.16
CA PRO A 389 23.41 3.96 10.63
C PRO A 389 24.40 3.47 9.55
N PHE A 390 24.51 2.16 9.43
CA PHE A 390 25.23 1.51 8.34
C PHE A 390 24.50 1.67 7.01
N ARG A 391 23.15 1.66 7.06
CA ARG A 391 22.30 1.61 5.86
C ARG A 391 21.05 2.45 6.05
N VAL A 392 20.69 3.19 5.00
CA VAL A 392 19.38 3.85 4.86
C VAL A 392 18.81 3.51 3.49
N THR A 393 17.59 3.01 3.43
CA THR A 393 16.85 2.79 2.18
C THR A 393 15.54 3.56 2.25
N TYR A 394 15.29 4.41 1.25
CA TYR A 394 14.04 5.13 1.09
C TYR A 394 13.16 4.42 0.07
N PHE A 395 11.88 4.29 0.36
CA PHE A 395 10.87 3.69 -0.50
C PHE A 395 9.79 4.71 -0.84
N HIS A 396 9.41 4.76 -2.10
CA HIS A 396 8.32 5.61 -2.58
C HIS A 396 7.34 4.79 -3.43
N GLY A 397 6.07 4.85 -3.08
CA GLY A 397 4.99 4.23 -3.82
C GLY A 397 3.79 5.16 -3.97
N ARG A 398 2.84 4.77 -4.81
CA ARG A 398 1.64 5.54 -5.07
C ARG A 398 0.84 5.89 -3.81
N HIS A 399 0.81 4.99 -2.84
CA HIS A 399 -0.01 5.10 -1.65
C HIS A 399 0.78 5.42 -0.38
N GLY A 400 2.07 5.71 -0.49
CA GLY A 400 2.85 6.04 0.69
C GLY A 400 4.35 5.98 0.50
N VAL A 401 5.04 6.24 1.60
CA VAL A 401 6.50 6.28 1.68
C VAL A 401 6.98 5.48 2.88
N GLY A 402 8.24 5.11 2.88
CA GLY A 402 8.83 4.41 4.02
C GLY A 402 10.35 4.41 3.99
N TYR A 403 10.91 3.98 5.09
CA TYR A 403 12.35 3.80 5.25
C TYR A 403 12.66 2.41 5.81
N HIS A 404 13.79 1.85 5.40
CA HIS A 404 14.49 0.83 6.15
C HIS A 404 15.82 1.41 6.61
N ILE A 405 16.08 1.39 7.91
CA ILE A 405 17.33 1.85 8.52
C ILE A 405 17.95 0.70 9.31
N GLY A 406 19.23 0.44 9.10
CA GLY A 406 19.99 -0.60 9.80
C GLY A 406 21.34 -0.09 10.29
N PHE A 407 21.77 -0.57 11.45
CA PHE A 407 23.01 -0.14 12.14
C PHE A 407 24.15 -1.12 11.98
N SER A 408 23.97 -2.20 11.22
CA SER A 408 25.01 -3.19 10.92
C SER A 408 24.87 -3.71 9.48
N ASP A 409 25.91 -4.35 8.96
CA ASP A 409 25.94 -5.05 7.68
C ASP A 409 24.90 -6.17 7.61
N ILE A 410 24.84 -7.02 8.62
CA ILE A 410 23.74 -7.97 8.84
C ILE A 410 22.73 -7.31 9.79
N ALA A 411 21.51 -7.08 9.31
CA ALA A 411 20.52 -6.34 10.05
C ALA A 411 19.25 -7.15 10.29
N ARG A 412 18.70 -7.01 11.51
CA ARG A 412 17.47 -7.65 11.95
C ARG A 412 16.52 -6.65 12.60
N GLY A 413 15.31 -6.58 12.12
CA GLY A 413 14.28 -5.69 12.67
C GLY A 413 12.90 -5.87 12.07
N GLY A 414 11.90 -5.23 12.69
CA GLY A 414 10.50 -5.37 12.28
C GLY A 414 10.10 -4.44 11.14
N TRP A 415 9.17 -4.88 10.30
CA TRP A 415 8.45 -4.07 9.33
C TRP A 415 7.08 -3.68 9.89
N ARG A 416 6.89 -2.39 10.13
CA ARG A 416 5.64 -1.77 10.58
C ARG A 416 5.02 -0.98 9.42
N THR A 417 3.72 -1.08 9.21
CA THR A 417 2.96 -0.23 8.29
C THR A 417 1.93 0.59 9.06
N ILE A 418 2.08 1.90 9.10
CA ILE A 418 1.17 2.83 9.77
C ILE A 418 0.09 3.23 8.77
N VAL A 419 -1.18 3.02 9.13
CA VAL A 419 -2.33 3.39 8.29
C VAL A 419 -2.81 4.78 8.68
N THR A 420 -2.94 5.67 7.69
CA THR A 420 -3.51 7.02 7.87
C THR A 420 -4.76 7.16 7.01
N GLN A 421 -5.87 7.58 7.62
CA GLN A 421 -7.18 7.66 6.97
C GLN A 421 -7.59 9.08 6.59
N THR A 422 -6.92 10.08 7.14
CA THR A 422 -7.12 11.48 6.79
C THR A 422 -5.84 12.10 6.23
N ARG A 423 -5.98 13.25 5.56
CA ARG A 423 -4.82 14.02 5.09
C ARG A 423 -3.96 14.50 6.25
N ASP A 424 -4.57 14.97 7.32
CA ASP A 424 -3.87 15.53 8.47
C ASP A 424 -3.11 14.43 9.23
N ASP A 425 -3.72 13.25 9.42
CA ASP A 425 -3.02 12.08 9.96
C ASP A 425 -1.80 11.72 9.12
N TYR A 426 -1.96 11.70 7.79
CA TYR A 426 -0.85 11.38 6.89
C TYR A 426 0.30 12.38 7.04
N VAL A 427 0.00 13.68 7.02
CA VAL A 427 1.03 14.73 7.17
C VAL A 427 1.72 14.62 8.52
N THR A 428 0.97 14.42 9.59
CA THR A 428 1.52 14.28 10.96
C THR A 428 2.47 13.08 11.06
N VAL A 429 2.07 11.92 10.55
CA VAL A 429 2.89 10.70 10.60
C VAL A 429 4.06 10.79 9.62
N ALA A 430 3.86 11.33 8.42
CA ALA A 430 4.93 11.49 7.43
C ALA A 430 6.01 12.47 7.89
N ASN A 431 5.64 13.53 8.63
CA ASN A 431 6.60 14.46 9.25
C ASN A 431 7.60 13.74 10.16
N THR A 432 7.19 12.67 10.82
CA THR A 432 8.01 11.99 11.86
C THR A 432 8.56 10.64 11.43
N VAL A 433 8.15 10.09 10.28
CA VAL A 433 8.46 8.72 9.87
C VAL A 433 9.96 8.42 9.82
N PHE A 434 10.77 9.35 9.33
CA PHE A 434 12.22 9.17 9.25
C PHE A 434 12.83 9.08 10.66
N ARG A 435 12.53 10.05 11.53
CA ARG A 435 13.01 10.07 12.91
C ARG A 435 12.52 8.86 13.70
N GLU A 436 11.25 8.51 13.57
CA GLU A 436 10.68 7.33 14.22
C GLU A 436 11.43 6.06 13.80
N ASN A 437 11.66 5.90 12.51
CA ASN A 437 12.38 4.74 12.01
C ASN A 437 13.83 4.70 12.51
N TYR A 438 14.51 5.85 12.50
CA TYR A 438 15.89 5.96 12.99
C TYR A 438 16.01 5.55 14.46
N VAL A 439 15.16 6.13 15.32
CA VAL A 439 15.14 5.85 16.76
C VAL A 439 14.78 4.40 17.04
N LEU A 440 13.79 3.85 16.35
CA LEU A 440 13.38 2.44 16.52
C LEU A 440 14.47 1.47 16.05
N ALA A 441 15.13 1.77 14.94
CA ALA A 441 16.25 0.96 14.45
C ALA A 441 17.44 0.98 15.41
N HIS A 442 17.79 2.16 15.94
CA HIS A 442 18.83 2.31 16.96
C HIS A 442 18.48 1.58 18.26
N THR A 443 17.23 1.71 18.73
CA THR A 443 16.74 0.97 19.90
C THR A 443 16.84 -0.55 19.69
N GLN A 444 16.48 -1.03 18.50
CA GLN A 444 16.61 -2.43 18.13
C GLN A 444 18.09 -2.86 18.10
N HIS A 445 19.00 -2.00 17.63
CA HIS A 445 20.44 -2.25 17.63
C HIS A 445 20.98 -2.41 19.05
N LEU A 446 20.62 -1.52 19.97
CA LEU A 446 20.98 -1.62 21.38
C LEU A 446 20.39 -2.85 22.06
N LYS A 447 19.19 -3.29 21.67
CA LYS A 447 18.55 -4.52 22.14
C LYS A 447 19.30 -5.77 21.65
N ASN A 448 19.85 -5.74 20.42
CA ASN A 448 20.54 -6.86 19.80
C ASN A 448 22.02 -6.97 20.16
N LYS A 449 22.50 -6.19 21.13
CA LYS A 449 23.93 -6.12 21.51
C LYS A 449 24.62 -7.46 21.84
N ASP A 450 23.84 -8.47 22.23
CA ASP A 450 24.35 -9.78 22.62
C ASP A 450 24.25 -10.83 21.49
N ILE A 451 23.84 -10.41 20.27
CA ILE A 451 23.76 -11.27 19.08
C ILE A 451 24.55 -10.63 17.94
N TYR A 452 24.90 -11.44 16.93
CA TYR A 452 25.73 -11.01 15.81
C TYR A 452 25.02 -9.96 14.92
N GLU A 453 23.71 -10.15 14.69
CA GLU A 453 22.94 -9.25 13.85
C GLU A 453 22.70 -7.91 14.57
N GLY A 454 23.05 -6.84 13.91
CA GLY A 454 22.69 -5.49 14.36
C GLY A 454 21.22 -5.18 14.19
N GLY A 455 20.77 -4.11 14.84
CA GLY A 455 19.38 -3.68 14.79
C GLY A 455 19.03 -2.97 13.52
N SER A 456 17.79 -3.19 13.05
CA SER A 456 17.16 -2.43 11.98
C SER A 456 15.68 -2.21 12.25
N LYS A 457 15.06 -1.35 11.45
CA LYS A 457 13.61 -1.14 11.42
C LYS A 457 13.17 -0.72 10.03
N MET A 458 12.01 -1.18 9.61
CA MET A 458 11.30 -0.68 8.45
C MET A 458 9.98 -0.06 8.92
N VAL A 459 9.79 1.22 8.63
CA VAL A 459 8.53 1.93 8.91
C VAL A 459 7.99 2.49 7.61
N VAL A 460 6.75 2.14 7.32
CA VAL A 460 6.01 2.54 6.11
C VAL A 460 4.75 3.27 6.53
N VAL A 461 4.45 4.39 5.87
CA VAL A 461 3.21 5.14 6.06
C VAL A 461 2.32 4.91 4.85
N LEU A 462 1.16 4.29 5.08
CA LEU A 462 0.13 4.09 4.08
C LEU A 462 -0.87 5.25 4.13
N ARG A 463 -1.01 5.96 3.01
CA ARG A 463 -2.06 6.96 2.79
C ARG A 463 -3.31 6.26 2.24
N ALA A 464 -4.34 6.16 3.07
CA ALA A 464 -5.61 5.51 2.75
C ALA A 464 -6.82 6.46 2.97
N PRO A 465 -6.84 7.67 2.35
CA PRO A 465 -7.97 8.58 2.50
C PRO A 465 -9.22 7.94 1.89
N ASP A 466 -10.37 8.18 2.49
CA ASP A 466 -11.68 7.76 2.00
C ASP A 466 -11.86 6.24 1.85
N VAL A 467 -10.96 5.44 2.37
CA VAL A 467 -11.07 3.98 2.37
C VAL A 467 -12.06 3.55 3.42
N ARG A 468 -13.21 3.07 2.95
CA ARG A 468 -14.25 2.51 3.81
C ARG A 468 -14.21 0.98 3.78
N GLY A 469 -14.23 0.38 4.98
CA GLY A 469 -14.30 -1.08 5.16
C GLY A 469 -12.93 -1.77 5.22
N LYS A 470 -12.89 -2.83 6.03
CA LYS A 470 -11.68 -3.61 6.35
C LYS A 470 -11.08 -4.28 5.11
N GLU A 471 -11.92 -4.77 4.21
CA GLU A 471 -11.48 -5.46 2.99
C GLU A 471 -10.65 -4.53 2.09
N ARG A 472 -11.15 -3.32 1.82
CA ARG A 472 -10.42 -2.36 0.99
C ARG A 472 -9.13 -1.88 1.65
N LEU A 473 -9.14 -1.71 2.96
CA LEU A 473 -7.92 -1.39 3.71
C LEU A 473 -6.87 -2.51 3.58
N ASN A 474 -7.29 -3.77 3.71
CA ASN A 474 -6.40 -4.92 3.55
C ASN A 474 -5.84 -5.02 2.13
N GLN A 475 -6.63 -4.71 1.09
CA GLN A 475 -6.17 -4.65 -0.30
C GLN A 475 -5.09 -3.58 -0.49
N LEU A 476 -5.25 -2.38 0.11
CA LEU A 476 -4.23 -1.33 0.04
C LEU A 476 -2.98 -1.66 0.85
N LEU A 477 -3.13 -2.24 2.03
CA LEU A 477 -2.01 -2.75 2.83
C LEU A 477 -1.20 -3.77 2.01
N TYR A 478 -1.87 -4.76 1.43
CA TYR A 478 -1.22 -5.72 0.56
C TYR A 478 -0.53 -5.05 -0.63
N LYS A 479 -1.18 -4.05 -1.26
CA LYS A 479 -0.65 -3.32 -2.41
C LYS A 479 0.67 -2.62 -2.10
N ILE A 480 0.74 -1.84 -1.02
CA ILE A 480 1.95 -1.10 -0.66
C ILE A 480 3.07 -2.05 -0.21
N GLN A 481 2.75 -3.07 0.59
CA GLN A 481 3.73 -4.05 1.06
C GLN A 481 4.29 -4.90 -0.08
N TYR A 482 3.43 -5.35 -1.01
CA TYR A 482 3.86 -6.04 -2.21
C TYR A 482 4.76 -5.17 -3.10
N GLY A 483 4.39 -3.91 -3.28
CA GLY A 483 5.21 -2.95 -4.03
C GLY A 483 6.59 -2.74 -3.41
N PHE A 484 6.63 -2.56 -2.10
CA PHE A 484 7.90 -2.27 -1.40
C PHE A 484 8.80 -3.49 -1.28
N VAL A 485 8.27 -4.71 -1.06
CA VAL A 485 9.12 -5.92 -1.08
C VAL A 485 9.69 -6.20 -2.47
N ASN A 486 8.92 -5.98 -3.54
CA ASN A 486 9.46 -6.12 -4.89
C ASN A 486 10.56 -5.10 -5.17
N ALA A 487 10.34 -3.83 -4.82
CA ALA A 487 11.36 -2.78 -4.95
C ALA A 487 12.62 -3.08 -4.09
N PHE A 488 12.44 -3.62 -2.90
CA PHE A 488 13.52 -4.13 -2.06
C PHE A 488 14.32 -5.24 -2.77
N LEU A 489 13.62 -6.25 -3.26
CA LEU A 489 14.27 -7.38 -3.96
C LEU A 489 14.94 -6.96 -5.28
N ASP A 490 14.45 -5.91 -5.96
CA ASP A 490 15.09 -5.36 -7.16
C ASP A 490 16.52 -4.89 -6.89
N ILE A 491 16.80 -4.34 -5.70
CA ILE A 491 18.10 -3.72 -5.37
C ILE A 491 18.95 -4.53 -4.38
N PHE A 492 18.34 -5.53 -3.68
CA PHE A 492 19.06 -6.33 -2.68
C PHE A 492 19.30 -7.78 -3.09
N VAL A 493 18.68 -8.27 -4.17
CA VAL A 493 19.07 -9.56 -4.74
C VAL A 493 20.38 -9.36 -5.50
N SER A 494 21.43 -10.02 -5.04
CA SER A 494 22.78 -9.91 -5.58
C SER A 494 23.35 -11.29 -5.93
N ARG A 495 24.39 -11.30 -6.76
CA ARG A 495 25.21 -12.45 -7.10
C ARG A 495 26.66 -12.00 -7.17
N ASP A 496 27.51 -12.66 -6.41
CA ASP A 496 28.94 -12.33 -6.34
C ASP A 496 29.20 -10.83 -5.99
N GLY A 497 28.43 -10.29 -5.03
CA GLY A 497 28.53 -8.91 -4.57
C GLY A 497 27.92 -7.85 -5.50
N LYS A 498 27.28 -8.25 -6.61
CA LYS A 498 26.62 -7.31 -7.55
C LYS A 498 25.12 -7.54 -7.62
N VAL A 499 24.36 -6.47 -7.73
CA VAL A 499 22.91 -6.57 -7.94
C VAL A 499 22.61 -7.42 -9.17
N ALA A 500 21.76 -8.42 -9.00
CA ALA A 500 21.46 -9.40 -10.05
C ALA A 500 20.62 -8.81 -11.22
N HIS A 501 19.86 -7.73 -10.99
CA HIS A 501 19.02 -7.11 -12.01
C HIS A 501 19.86 -6.23 -12.96
N PRO A 502 19.89 -6.51 -14.29
CA PRO A 502 20.80 -5.84 -15.22
C PRO A 502 20.52 -4.34 -15.42
N ARG A 503 19.31 -3.87 -15.05
CA ARG A 503 18.92 -2.46 -15.15
C ARG A 503 19.22 -1.64 -13.91
N VAL A 504 19.83 -2.24 -12.89
CA VAL A 504 20.24 -1.57 -11.66
C VAL A 504 21.73 -1.27 -11.70
N VAL A 505 22.07 0.00 -11.65
CA VAL A 505 23.46 0.45 -11.47
C VAL A 505 23.81 0.33 -9.98
N ASP A 506 24.86 -0.42 -9.68
CA ASP A 506 25.29 -0.71 -8.31
C ASP A 506 26.63 0.00 -8.01
N TYR A 507 26.57 1.02 -7.16
CA TYR A 507 27.75 1.74 -6.64
C TYR A 507 28.20 1.22 -5.27
N TYR A 508 27.53 0.20 -4.71
CA TYR A 508 27.88 -0.37 -3.42
C TYR A 508 28.77 -1.61 -3.57
N GLY A 509 28.37 -2.56 -4.42
CA GLY A 509 29.20 -3.68 -4.83
C GLY A 509 29.34 -4.82 -3.81
N GLU A 510 28.44 -4.92 -2.81
CA GLU A 510 28.45 -5.96 -1.79
C GLU A 510 27.04 -6.51 -1.54
N ASP A 511 26.99 -7.76 -1.04
CA ASP A 511 25.75 -8.40 -0.59
C ASP A 511 25.26 -7.75 0.70
N GLU A 512 23.93 -7.66 0.85
CA GLU A 512 23.33 -7.07 2.04
C GLU A 512 22.26 -8.02 2.62
N ALA A 513 22.54 -8.57 3.81
CA ALA A 513 21.66 -9.49 4.51
C ALA A 513 20.76 -8.74 5.49
N ILE A 514 19.46 -8.64 5.14
CA ILE A 514 18.44 -7.91 5.90
C ILE A 514 17.29 -8.85 6.23
N GLU A 515 17.06 -9.10 7.51
CA GLU A 515 15.90 -9.81 8.01
C GLU A 515 14.80 -8.82 8.39
N LEU A 516 13.58 -9.08 7.91
CA LEU A 516 12.38 -8.27 8.14
C LEU A 516 11.40 -9.06 9.01
N GLY A 517 11.23 -8.68 10.28
CA GLY A 517 10.23 -9.29 11.16
C GLY A 517 8.83 -8.71 10.90
N PRO A 518 7.75 -9.51 10.97
CA PRO A 518 6.40 -8.96 10.88
C PRO A 518 6.03 -8.18 12.15
N ASP A 519 5.63 -6.92 11.97
CA ASP A 519 5.20 -6.01 13.03
C ASP A 519 3.78 -5.50 12.72
N GLU A 520 3.41 -4.30 13.11
CA GLU A 520 2.08 -3.72 12.97
C GLU A 520 1.58 -3.76 11.51
N ASN A 521 0.34 -4.23 11.32
CA ASN A 521 -0.34 -4.35 10.02
C ASN A 521 0.35 -5.28 8.99
N MET A 522 1.16 -6.24 9.45
CA MET A 522 1.68 -7.32 8.62
C MET A 522 0.83 -8.57 8.80
N HIS A 523 0.00 -8.87 7.78
CA HIS A 523 -0.88 -10.05 7.80
C HIS A 523 -0.17 -11.31 7.29
N ASP A 524 -0.63 -12.48 7.73
CA ASP A 524 -0.01 -13.77 7.43
C ASP A 524 0.17 -13.99 5.92
N ARG A 525 -0.83 -13.64 5.12
CA ARG A 525 -0.72 -13.75 3.65
C ARG A 525 0.42 -12.92 3.06
N MET A 526 0.70 -11.74 3.61
CA MET A 526 1.83 -10.91 3.14
C MET A 526 3.16 -11.50 3.58
N ILE A 527 3.23 -12.04 4.79
CA ILE A 527 4.42 -12.72 5.31
C ILE A 527 4.79 -13.91 4.43
N GLU A 528 3.82 -14.77 4.09
CA GLU A 528 4.00 -15.88 3.14
C GLU A 528 4.48 -15.37 1.78
N THR A 529 3.85 -14.33 1.24
CA THR A 529 4.21 -13.74 -0.04
C THR A 529 5.64 -13.20 -0.05
N ILE A 530 6.09 -12.52 1.01
CA ILE A 530 7.46 -12.01 1.11
C ILE A 530 8.47 -13.17 1.12
N ALA A 531 8.20 -14.22 1.90
CA ALA A 531 9.04 -15.40 1.96
C ALA A 531 9.12 -16.12 0.60
N GLU A 532 7.98 -16.33 -0.06
CA GLU A 532 7.91 -16.95 -1.40
C GLU A 532 8.68 -16.13 -2.46
N LEU A 533 8.48 -14.80 -2.48
CA LEU A 533 9.18 -13.90 -3.41
C LEU A 533 10.69 -13.91 -3.19
N SER A 534 11.11 -13.89 -1.93
CA SER A 534 12.54 -13.92 -1.54
C SER A 534 13.22 -15.19 -2.08
N VAL A 535 12.61 -16.36 -1.87
CA VAL A 535 13.10 -17.64 -2.41
C VAL A 535 13.08 -17.64 -3.93
N LYS A 536 11.95 -17.26 -4.55
CA LYS A 536 11.78 -17.25 -6.02
C LYS A 536 12.82 -16.36 -6.71
N ARG A 537 13.15 -15.21 -6.12
CA ARG A 537 14.11 -14.25 -6.68
C ARG A 537 15.55 -14.52 -6.29
N GLY A 538 15.82 -15.46 -5.39
CA GLY A 538 17.17 -15.87 -4.96
C GLY A 538 17.83 -14.85 -4.03
N TYR A 539 17.07 -14.21 -3.15
CA TYR A 539 17.63 -13.35 -2.11
C TYR A 539 18.47 -14.17 -1.12
N VAL A 540 19.56 -13.60 -0.63
CA VAL A 540 20.57 -14.30 0.17
C VAL A 540 20.01 -15.02 1.42
N LEU A 541 19.01 -14.42 2.09
CA LEU A 541 18.37 -15.05 3.25
C LEU A 541 17.25 -16.03 2.87
N GLY A 542 16.77 -16.02 1.61
CA GLY A 542 15.67 -16.86 1.18
C GLY A 542 14.45 -16.70 2.10
N ILE A 543 13.88 -17.80 2.59
CA ILE A 543 12.74 -17.78 3.52
C ILE A 543 13.05 -17.04 4.83
N GLY A 544 14.33 -16.97 5.23
CA GLY A 544 14.80 -16.31 6.46
C GLY A 544 14.66 -14.78 6.44
N ILE A 545 14.24 -14.17 5.30
CA ILE A 545 13.92 -12.73 5.26
C ILE A 545 12.82 -12.36 6.26
N MET A 546 11.89 -13.29 6.54
CA MET A 546 10.80 -13.13 7.51
C MET A 546 10.90 -14.17 8.60
N SER A 547 10.90 -13.72 9.85
CA SER A 547 10.86 -14.60 11.01
C SER A 547 9.59 -14.38 11.79
N SER A 548 8.84 -15.42 12.06
CA SER A 548 7.65 -15.48 12.90
C SER A 548 6.31 -15.68 12.16
N LYS A 549 5.23 -15.83 12.91
CA LYS A 549 3.89 -16.21 12.46
C LYS A 549 3.92 -17.54 11.69
N VAL A 550 3.40 -17.56 10.44
CA VAL A 550 3.32 -18.77 9.60
C VAL A 550 4.68 -19.19 9.00
N VAL A 551 5.66 -18.29 8.99
CA VAL A 551 7.02 -18.56 8.52
C VAL A 551 7.97 -18.62 9.73
N GLY A 552 8.36 -19.81 10.16
CA GLY A 552 9.19 -20.02 11.35
C GLY A 552 8.38 -20.26 12.63
N ILE A 553 8.90 -19.81 13.79
CA ILE A 553 8.24 -20.00 15.10
C ILE A 553 7.30 -18.84 15.38
N ASN A 554 6.02 -19.13 15.55
CA ASN A 554 5.01 -18.14 15.92
C ASN A 554 5.05 -17.82 17.42
N HIS A 555 5.94 -16.92 17.83
CA HIS A 555 6.06 -16.51 19.23
C HIS A 555 4.77 -15.89 19.81
N LYS A 556 3.89 -15.34 18.97
CA LYS A 556 2.59 -14.80 19.39
C LYS A 556 1.63 -15.91 19.81
N GLN A 557 1.60 -17.00 19.06
CA GLN A 557 0.79 -18.18 19.40
C GLN A 557 1.18 -18.77 20.76
N TYR A 558 2.48 -18.77 21.08
CA TYR A 558 2.99 -19.26 22.37
C TYR A 558 2.91 -18.22 23.49
N GLY A 559 2.55 -16.97 23.18
CA GLY A 559 2.44 -15.89 24.17
C GLY A 559 3.76 -15.57 24.87
N VAL A 560 4.89 -15.66 24.16
CA VAL A 560 6.23 -15.52 24.73
C VAL A 560 6.41 -14.20 25.46
N THR A 561 6.07 -13.08 24.81
CA THR A 561 6.17 -11.74 25.41
C THR A 561 5.28 -11.62 26.65
N SER A 562 4.05 -12.09 26.57
CA SER A 562 3.07 -12.02 27.67
C SER A 562 3.43 -12.91 28.84
N THR A 563 4.07 -14.05 28.58
CA THR A 563 4.60 -14.92 29.66
C THR A 563 5.66 -14.17 30.46
N GLY A 564 6.54 -13.41 29.80
CA GLY A 564 7.52 -12.53 30.45
C GLY A 564 6.82 -11.42 31.26
N VAL A 565 5.86 -10.72 30.65
CA VAL A 565 5.09 -9.64 31.32
C VAL A 565 4.40 -10.16 32.56
N VAL A 566 3.69 -11.28 32.49
CA VAL A 566 3.00 -11.87 33.65
C VAL A 566 3.99 -12.35 34.70
N LYS A 567 5.17 -12.84 34.30
CA LYS A 567 6.22 -13.24 35.26
C LYS A 567 6.81 -12.04 36.00
N PHE A 568 7.09 -10.94 35.32
CA PHE A 568 7.52 -9.71 35.97
C PHE A 568 6.42 -9.12 36.88
N ALA A 569 5.16 -9.17 36.45
CA ALA A 569 4.01 -8.79 37.28
C ALA A 569 3.93 -9.65 38.56
N GLU A 570 4.10 -10.97 38.44
CA GLU A 570 4.15 -11.88 39.62
C GLU A 570 5.25 -11.48 40.62
N ILE A 571 6.43 -11.12 40.15
CA ILE A 571 7.54 -10.68 40.98
C ILE A 571 7.20 -9.35 41.66
N ALA A 572 6.74 -8.36 40.91
CA ALA A 572 6.42 -7.03 41.43
C ALA A 572 5.27 -7.09 42.46
N MET A 573 4.23 -7.87 42.19
CA MET A 573 3.09 -8.02 43.12
C MET A 573 3.50 -8.74 44.39
N ARG A 574 4.43 -9.70 44.31
CA ARG A 574 4.99 -10.40 45.50
C ARG A 574 5.75 -9.43 46.42
N GLU A 575 6.50 -8.49 45.87
CA GLU A 575 7.16 -7.44 46.64
C GLU A 575 6.16 -6.50 47.35
N GLN A 576 4.93 -6.43 46.85
CA GLN A 576 3.81 -5.73 47.50
C GLN A 576 3.02 -6.65 48.45
N GLY A 577 3.46 -7.88 48.72
CA GLY A 577 2.81 -8.84 49.58
C GLY A 577 1.62 -9.56 48.96
N ILE A 578 1.46 -9.55 47.64
CA ILE A 578 0.33 -10.18 46.92
C ILE A 578 0.85 -11.37 46.10
N ASP A 579 0.41 -12.57 46.43
CA ASP A 579 0.59 -13.75 45.59
C ASP A 579 -0.53 -13.82 44.56
N ILE A 580 -0.23 -13.48 43.32
CA ILE A 580 -1.23 -13.40 42.23
C ILE A 580 -1.94 -14.72 41.94
N ARG A 581 -1.38 -15.84 42.35
CA ARG A 581 -1.98 -17.17 42.22
C ARG A 581 -2.99 -17.53 43.30
N ARG A 582 -2.98 -16.79 44.42
CA ARG A 582 -3.76 -17.11 45.61
C ARG A 582 -4.62 -15.96 46.10
N ASP A 583 -4.06 -14.74 46.07
CA ASP A 583 -4.70 -13.59 46.65
C ASP A 583 -5.60 -12.86 45.67
N PRO A 584 -6.63 -12.15 46.12
CA PRO A 584 -7.41 -11.29 45.27
C PRO A 584 -6.60 -10.04 44.91
N PHE A 585 -6.65 -9.66 43.64
CA PHE A 585 -6.07 -8.43 43.13
C PHE A 585 -6.80 -7.97 41.88
N SER A 586 -6.64 -6.69 41.55
CA SER A 586 -7.27 -6.05 40.39
C SER A 586 -6.27 -5.62 39.35
N VAL A 587 -6.70 -5.67 38.08
CA VAL A 587 -5.84 -5.34 36.92
C VAL A 587 -6.56 -4.40 35.97
N LYS A 588 -5.80 -3.48 35.39
CA LYS A 588 -6.23 -2.69 34.23
C LYS A 588 -5.23 -2.79 33.10
N PHE A 589 -5.73 -2.68 31.86
CA PHE A 589 -4.96 -2.82 30.63
C PHE A 589 -5.10 -1.60 29.72
N THR A 590 -4.02 -1.23 29.02
CA THR A 590 -4.10 -0.67 27.68
C THR A 590 -3.69 -1.73 26.67
N GLY A 591 -4.40 -1.79 25.51
CA GLY A 591 -4.30 -2.88 24.54
C GLY A 591 -5.44 -3.89 24.68
N GLY A 592 -6.03 -4.24 23.56
CA GLY A 592 -7.26 -5.03 23.48
C GLY A 592 -7.08 -6.53 23.71
N PRO A 593 -8.18 -7.22 23.99
CA PRO A 593 -8.19 -8.66 24.16
C PRO A 593 -7.69 -9.43 22.91
N ASN A 594 -7.82 -8.86 21.71
CA ASN A 594 -7.32 -9.43 20.45
C ASN A 594 -5.83 -9.09 20.21
N GLY A 595 -5.23 -8.23 21.04
CA GLY A 595 -3.82 -7.85 20.93
C GLY A 595 -2.88 -9.00 21.35
N ASP A 596 -1.72 -9.07 20.70
CA ASP A 596 -0.72 -10.10 21.00
C ASP A 596 -0.30 -10.11 22.48
N VAL A 597 0.12 -8.96 23.02
CA VAL A 597 0.60 -8.87 24.41
C VAL A 597 -0.57 -8.83 25.39
N ALA A 598 -1.55 -7.94 25.19
CA ALA A 598 -2.68 -7.80 26.10
C ALA A 598 -3.55 -9.06 26.13
N GLY A 599 -3.91 -9.62 24.98
CA GLY A 599 -4.76 -10.81 24.86
C GLY A 599 -4.12 -12.05 25.48
N ASN A 600 -2.83 -12.30 25.22
CA ASN A 600 -2.12 -13.40 25.85
C ASN A 600 -1.91 -13.16 27.36
N ALA A 601 -1.61 -11.93 27.81
CA ALA A 601 -1.50 -11.63 29.24
C ALA A 601 -2.86 -11.82 29.94
N LEU A 602 -3.95 -11.38 29.32
CA LEU A 602 -5.31 -11.59 29.81
C LEU A 602 -5.62 -13.08 29.94
N ARG A 603 -5.37 -13.87 28.89
CA ARG A 603 -5.54 -15.33 28.91
C ARG A 603 -4.75 -15.98 30.04
N LEU A 604 -3.45 -15.64 30.17
CA LEU A 604 -2.59 -16.20 31.21
C LEU A 604 -3.05 -15.85 32.62
N LEU A 605 -3.51 -14.61 32.86
CA LEU A 605 -4.05 -14.20 34.14
C LEU A 605 -5.38 -14.92 34.46
N LEU A 606 -6.27 -15.07 33.47
CA LEU A 606 -7.50 -15.80 33.64
C LEU A 606 -7.27 -17.30 33.92
N GLU A 607 -6.26 -17.92 33.31
CA GLU A 607 -5.90 -19.33 33.53
C GLU A 607 -5.20 -19.57 34.88
N ARG A 608 -4.27 -18.68 35.29
CA ARG A 608 -3.35 -18.92 36.40
C ARG A 608 -3.77 -18.23 37.71
N CYS A 609 -4.60 -17.18 37.63
CA CYS A 609 -4.96 -16.33 38.75
C CYS A 609 -6.48 -16.42 39.01
N PRO A 610 -6.96 -17.35 39.86
CA PRO A 610 -8.39 -17.60 40.01
C PRO A 610 -9.15 -16.41 40.64
N ARG A 611 -8.48 -15.54 41.36
CA ARG A 611 -9.08 -14.41 42.10
C ARG A 611 -8.78 -13.04 41.49
N VAL A 612 -8.25 -12.99 40.23
CA VAL A 612 -8.00 -11.73 39.52
C VAL A 612 -9.32 -11.06 39.11
N ALA A 613 -9.43 -9.77 39.35
CA ALA A 613 -10.51 -8.89 38.87
C ALA A 613 -9.96 -7.94 37.78
N ILE A 614 -10.34 -8.16 36.51
CA ILE A 614 -10.01 -7.23 35.42
C ILE A 614 -11.03 -6.10 35.45
N ARG A 615 -10.61 -4.86 35.72
CA ARG A 615 -11.52 -3.71 35.93
C ARG A 615 -11.63 -2.78 34.74
N LEU A 616 -10.59 -2.72 33.92
CA LEU A 616 -10.53 -1.83 32.77
C LEU A 616 -9.70 -2.46 31.64
N ILE A 617 -10.23 -2.40 30.43
CA ILE A 617 -9.48 -2.65 29.19
C ILE A 617 -9.77 -1.50 28.23
N VAL A 618 -8.71 -0.85 27.74
CA VAL A 618 -8.78 0.25 26.75
C VAL A 618 -8.02 -0.18 25.50
N ASP A 619 -8.69 -0.13 24.34
CA ASP A 619 -8.09 -0.42 23.05
C ASP A 619 -8.50 0.56 21.95
N GLY A 620 -8.12 0.27 20.70
CA GLY A 620 -8.45 1.10 19.54
C GLY A 620 -9.94 1.19 19.22
N THR A 621 -10.77 0.24 19.72
CA THR A 621 -12.21 0.16 19.44
C THR A 621 -13.06 0.77 20.54
N GLY A 622 -12.49 0.94 21.76
CA GLY A 622 -13.22 1.53 22.87
C GLY A 622 -12.61 1.30 24.25
N ALA A 623 -13.44 1.47 25.27
CA ALA A 623 -13.10 1.23 26.68
C ALA A 623 -14.18 0.38 27.35
N LEU A 624 -13.74 -0.68 27.99
CA LEU A 624 -14.59 -1.64 28.74
C LEU A 624 -14.28 -1.51 30.23
N VAL A 625 -15.26 -1.16 31.02
CA VAL A 625 -15.11 -0.80 32.45
C VAL A 625 -16.09 -1.60 33.30
N ASP A 626 -15.57 -2.23 34.36
CA ASP A 626 -16.36 -2.79 35.45
C ASP A 626 -15.54 -2.77 36.75
N THR A 627 -15.84 -1.87 37.66
CA THR A 627 -15.10 -1.71 38.92
C THR A 627 -15.20 -2.91 39.85
N ASN A 628 -16.22 -3.76 39.69
CA ASN A 628 -16.38 -5.00 40.42
C ASN A 628 -15.59 -6.16 39.78
N GLY A 629 -15.11 -5.99 38.58
CA GLY A 629 -14.39 -6.98 37.77
C GLY A 629 -15.25 -7.54 36.65
N LEU A 630 -14.71 -7.50 35.44
CA LEU A 630 -15.32 -8.03 34.22
C LEU A 630 -15.56 -9.55 34.31
N ASP A 631 -16.66 -10.00 33.71
CA ASP A 631 -17.02 -11.43 33.68
C ASP A 631 -15.92 -12.27 33.01
N ARG A 632 -15.35 -13.20 33.74
CA ARG A 632 -14.22 -14.04 33.31
C ARG A 632 -14.56 -14.90 32.10
N GLY A 633 -15.81 -15.43 32.06
CA GLY A 633 -16.27 -16.25 30.96
C GLY A 633 -16.44 -15.44 29.67
N ALA A 634 -16.96 -14.23 29.79
CA ALA A 634 -17.08 -13.31 28.66
C ALA A 634 -15.69 -12.86 28.14
N LEU A 635 -14.77 -12.52 29.06
CA LEU A 635 -13.37 -12.18 28.67
C LEU A 635 -12.66 -13.34 27.99
N SER A 636 -12.82 -14.58 28.47
CA SER A 636 -12.20 -15.76 27.85
C SER A 636 -12.74 -16.05 26.43
N ARG A 637 -13.98 -15.62 26.12
CA ARG A 637 -14.55 -15.77 24.78
C ARG A 637 -13.92 -14.82 23.75
N ILE A 638 -13.64 -13.58 24.16
CA ILE A 638 -13.08 -12.55 23.28
C ILE A 638 -11.55 -12.56 23.23
N ALA A 639 -10.87 -13.12 24.24
CA ALA A 639 -9.40 -13.17 24.30
C ALA A 639 -8.80 -13.84 23.07
N LEU A 640 -7.89 -13.15 22.38
CA LEU A 640 -7.21 -13.51 21.12
C LEU A 640 -8.15 -13.68 19.91
N LYS A 641 -9.37 -13.14 19.99
CA LYS A 641 -10.38 -13.28 18.92
C LYS A 641 -11.02 -11.95 18.54
N GLU A 642 -11.39 -11.14 19.52
CA GLU A 642 -12.16 -9.92 19.34
C GLU A 642 -11.58 -8.78 20.21
N ASP A 643 -11.81 -7.55 19.78
CA ASP A 643 -11.49 -6.34 20.56
C ASP A 643 -12.58 -6.08 21.61
N VAL A 644 -12.43 -5.01 22.44
CA VAL A 644 -13.38 -4.73 23.52
C VAL A 644 -14.81 -4.55 23.04
N GLU A 645 -15.04 -4.11 21.79
CA GLU A 645 -16.38 -3.97 21.21
C GLU A 645 -17.15 -5.29 21.08
N GLY A 646 -16.45 -6.43 21.07
CA GLY A 646 -17.05 -7.78 21.07
C GLY A 646 -17.54 -8.27 22.43
N PHE A 647 -17.31 -7.51 23.50
CA PHE A 647 -17.79 -7.87 24.83
C PHE A 647 -19.30 -7.62 24.94
N ASP A 648 -20.04 -8.59 25.50
CA ASP A 648 -21.48 -8.49 25.73
C ASP A 648 -21.77 -7.57 26.94
N PRO A 649 -22.35 -6.36 26.76
CA PRO A 649 -22.64 -5.44 27.86
C PRO A 649 -23.61 -5.99 28.90
N ALA A 650 -24.44 -6.99 28.57
CA ALA A 650 -25.32 -7.64 29.54
C ALA A 650 -24.57 -8.46 30.62
N ARG A 651 -23.27 -8.69 30.43
CA ARG A 651 -22.39 -9.38 31.38
C ARG A 651 -21.64 -8.44 32.31
N LEU A 652 -21.85 -7.13 32.19
CA LEU A 652 -21.32 -6.14 33.13
C LEU A 652 -22.15 -6.15 34.43
N SER A 653 -21.49 -5.81 35.51
CA SER A 653 -22.20 -5.51 36.76
C SER A 653 -22.86 -4.13 36.71
N PRO A 654 -23.89 -3.83 37.53
CA PRO A 654 -24.51 -2.53 37.58
C PRO A 654 -23.48 -1.40 37.79
N GLY A 655 -23.48 -0.39 36.89
CA GLY A 655 -22.51 0.68 36.85
C GLY A 655 -21.29 0.41 35.95
N GLY A 656 -21.11 -0.82 35.45
CA GLY A 656 -20.13 -1.13 34.40
C GLY A 656 -20.62 -0.63 33.04
N PHE A 657 -19.71 -0.28 32.16
CA PHE A 657 -20.06 0.25 30.84
C PHE A 657 -19.03 -0.10 29.76
N LEU A 658 -19.51 -0.04 28.52
CA LEU A 658 -18.69 -0.14 27.30
C LEU A 658 -18.86 1.15 26.49
N LEU A 659 -17.74 1.85 26.27
CA LEU A 659 -17.65 3.08 25.49
C LEU A 659 -17.05 2.74 24.13
N TYR A 660 -17.83 2.88 23.04
CA TYR A 660 -17.41 2.51 21.68
C TYR A 660 -16.76 3.69 20.97
N ARG A 661 -15.60 3.49 20.40
CA ARG A 661 -14.91 4.47 19.54
C ARG A 661 -15.35 4.36 18.08
N ASN A 662 -15.64 3.14 17.63
CA ASN A 662 -15.96 2.86 16.23
C ASN A 662 -17.44 2.93 15.90
N ILE A 663 -18.33 2.89 16.91
CA ILE A 663 -19.78 2.98 16.68
C ILE A 663 -20.21 4.43 16.91
N ARG A 664 -20.54 5.11 15.82
CA ARG A 664 -20.88 6.53 15.79
C ARG A 664 -22.17 6.78 15.03
N ARG A 665 -22.85 7.88 15.34
CA ARG A 665 -23.94 8.43 14.55
C ARG A 665 -23.76 9.93 14.40
N THR A 666 -24.26 10.47 13.29
CA THR A 666 -24.28 11.92 13.04
C THR A 666 -25.65 12.48 13.37
N GLU A 667 -25.71 13.54 14.18
CA GLU A 667 -26.93 14.23 14.51
C GLU A 667 -26.76 15.73 14.25
N GLY A 668 -27.29 16.22 13.14
CA GLY A 668 -26.98 17.53 12.62
C GLY A 668 -25.52 17.67 12.20
N LEU A 669 -24.79 18.58 12.83
CA LEU A 669 -23.34 18.80 12.63
C LEU A 669 -22.47 18.07 13.67
N ARG A 670 -23.08 17.29 14.57
CA ARG A 670 -22.38 16.64 15.69
C ARG A 670 -22.20 15.14 15.42
N GLU A 671 -21.01 14.65 15.68
CA GLU A 671 -20.70 13.22 15.76
C GLU A 671 -20.90 12.76 17.19
N LEU A 672 -21.66 11.68 17.38
CA LEU A 672 -21.96 11.08 18.67
C LEU A 672 -21.41 9.68 18.73
N TYR A 673 -20.88 9.28 19.89
CA TYR A 673 -20.26 8.00 20.19
C TYR A 673 -21.20 7.16 21.07
N LYS A 674 -21.32 5.87 20.76
CA LYS A 674 -22.14 4.95 21.50
C LYS A 674 -21.52 4.63 22.87
N ARG A 675 -22.35 4.65 23.93
CA ARG A 675 -22.02 4.20 25.28
C ARG A 675 -23.13 3.30 25.79
N VAL A 676 -22.78 2.11 26.29
CA VAL A 676 -23.75 1.16 26.88
C VAL A 676 -23.37 0.92 28.32
N GLU A 677 -24.25 1.28 29.24
CA GLU A 677 -24.08 1.10 30.69
C GLU A 677 -25.04 0.03 31.21
N GLN A 678 -24.52 -0.88 32.02
CA GLN A 678 -25.34 -1.87 32.70
C GLN A 678 -26.01 -1.24 33.92
N THR A 679 -27.36 -1.29 33.98
CA THR A 679 -28.14 -0.85 35.12
C THR A 679 -28.80 -2.05 35.81
N ALA A 680 -29.44 -1.83 36.96
CA ALA A 680 -30.21 -2.87 37.65
C ALA A 680 -31.38 -3.41 36.79
N ALA A 681 -31.86 -2.63 35.82
CA ALA A 681 -32.93 -2.97 34.89
C ALA A 681 -32.46 -3.60 33.58
N GLY A 682 -31.13 -3.68 33.36
CA GLY A 682 -30.50 -4.15 32.13
C GLY A 682 -29.60 -3.09 31.45
N PRO A 683 -29.04 -3.41 30.29
CA PRO A 683 -28.14 -2.49 29.58
C PRO A 683 -28.92 -1.29 28.98
N VAL A 684 -28.39 -0.09 29.20
CA VAL A 684 -28.95 1.18 28.70
C VAL A 684 -27.97 1.80 27.71
N GLU A 685 -28.45 2.06 26.51
CA GLU A 685 -27.67 2.73 25.45
C GLU A 685 -27.81 4.25 25.54
N THR A 686 -26.71 4.96 25.51
CA THR A 686 -26.61 6.43 25.45
C THR A 686 -25.62 6.85 24.36
N TRP A 687 -25.69 8.13 24.00
CA TRP A 687 -24.83 8.71 22.97
C TRP A 687 -24.16 9.94 23.54
N VAL A 688 -22.82 9.95 23.50
CA VAL A 688 -21.99 11.02 24.04
C VAL A 688 -21.31 11.82 22.93
N THR A 689 -21.07 13.10 23.17
CA THR A 689 -20.37 13.96 22.19
C THR A 689 -18.88 13.59 22.12
N LEU A 690 -18.20 14.10 21.07
CA LEU A 690 -16.77 13.90 20.86
C LEU A 690 -15.94 14.32 22.09
N ASP A 691 -16.24 15.51 22.68
CA ASP A 691 -15.52 16.04 23.82
C ASP A 691 -15.76 15.21 25.10
N GLU A 692 -16.99 14.75 25.30
CA GLU A 692 -17.34 13.85 26.41
C GLU A 692 -16.64 12.51 26.26
N PHE A 693 -16.63 11.95 25.04
CA PHE A 693 -15.94 10.70 24.74
C PHE A 693 -14.46 10.78 25.08
N TYR A 694 -13.74 11.76 24.50
CA TYR A 694 -12.30 11.85 24.73
C TYR A 694 -11.93 12.17 26.17
N ARG A 695 -12.73 12.96 26.87
CA ARG A 695 -12.52 13.24 28.28
C ARG A 695 -12.68 11.98 29.11
N GLU A 696 -13.82 11.27 28.97
CA GLU A 696 -14.07 10.03 29.70
C GLU A 696 -13.01 8.98 29.37
N PHE A 697 -12.70 8.77 28.07
CA PHE A 697 -11.73 7.79 27.60
C PHE A 697 -10.30 8.05 28.14
N ALA A 698 -9.85 9.29 28.20
CA ALA A 698 -8.55 9.66 28.73
C ALA A 698 -8.47 9.52 30.26
N ASP A 699 -9.54 9.90 30.96
CA ASP A 699 -9.60 9.89 32.42
C ASP A 699 -9.67 8.48 33.02
N LEU A 700 -10.17 7.49 32.29
CA LEU A 700 -10.35 6.11 32.79
C LEU A 700 -9.05 5.47 33.29
N LEU A 701 -7.92 5.74 32.65
CA LEU A 701 -6.64 5.21 33.12
C LEU A 701 -6.22 5.74 34.48
N PHE A 702 -6.72 6.92 34.88
CA PHE A 702 -6.40 7.55 36.15
C PHE A 702 -7.49 7.32 37.20
N THR A 703 -8.76 7.22 36.78
CA THR A 703 -9.91 7.15 37.67
C THR A 703 -10.29 5.75 38.10
N VAL A 704 -10.00 4.72 37.25
CA VAL A 704 -10.27 3.33 37.63
C VAL A 704 -9.11 2.78 38.47
N PRO A 705 -9.34 2.48 39.78
CA PRO A 705 -8.29 1.95 40.63
C PRO A 705 -8.00 0.49 40.32
N ALA A 706 -6.72 0.11 40.31
CA ALA A 706 -6.27 -1.25 40.17
C ALA A 706 -4.92 -1.45 40.87
N ASP A 707 -4.67 -2.65 41.37
CA ASP A 707 -3.41 -3.03 42.01
C ASP A 707 -2.28 -3.19 40.99
N LEU A 708 -2.62 -3.59 39.77
CA LEU A 708 -1.68 -3.82 38.66
C LEU A 708 -2.16 -3.10 37.39
N PHE A 709 -1.25 -2.38 36.75
CA PHE A 709 -1.47 -1.82 35.42
C PHE A 709 -0.54 -2.51 34.42
N ILE A 710 -1.11 -3.05 33.35
CA ILE A 710 -0.36 -3.66 32.23
C ILE A 710 -0.51 -2.80 31.00
N PRO A 711 0.48 -1.95 30.67
CA PRO A 711 0.50 -1.16 29.45
C PRO A 711 0.94 -2.04 28.28
N ALA A 712 -0.01 -2.63 27.55
CA ALA A 712 0.22 -3.52 26.43
C ALA A 712 -0.40 -3.02 25.12
N GLY A 713 -0.86 -1.78 25.09
CA GLY A 713 -1.41 -1.12 23.92
C GLY A 713 -0.34 -0.61 22.97
N GLY A 714 -0.59 -0.72 21.67
CA GLY A 714 0.09 0.07 20.64
C GLY A 714 -0.41 1.53 20.64
N ARG A 715 -0.04 2.29 19.60
CA ARG A 715 -0.52 3.68 19.41
C ARG A 715 -2.03 3.78 19.27
#